data_600bd5a40d7d00512e491c25b3f24fd3
#
_entry.id   600bd5a40d7d00512e491c25b3f24fd3
#
_cell.length_a   1.000
_cell.length_b   1.000
_cell.length_c   1.000
_cell.angle_alpha   90.00
_cell.angle_beta   90.00
_cell.angle_gamma   90.00
#
_symmetry.space_group_name_H-M   'P 1'
#
loop_
_entity.id
_entity.type
_entity.pdbx_description
1 polymer ?
#
loop_
_entity_poly.entity_id
_entity_poly.type
_entity_poly.pdbx_seq_one_letter_code
_entity_poly.pdbx_strand_id
1 'polypeptide(L)'
;MSAHGGVGTSPAVLPKSGIVARTWLALSAVVLLVLCAGDYRVLDYRLLTAPSPPAGQNVELSGGWKLTSATGLPADGATVSAAGYDDAAWTAVPRMPATVLGILQDAGVYPNLYYGTNLLTEVPQDLYLQDWWYRTTFSAPAGFATYLLDFPGINYRAEIWLNGRRIAGSDRIVGMYADHQLDVTSSIAPGGLNTLAVKITPERAVQGLDGVELADSWYDWINWRYLGHRDGVSFVSDRNAGVWKPVHLRAFGEVGIGPAAVTTELPLPATDSARLTVYADVRNHSAVSVRGVLRATITREGKDTVRVEQPVSLEPDERREIAYSPDEFPQLTLIRPDLWWPYTLGRPDLYDLRIDFLQNRTPTATAALRFGVRTVHGVRGAGGDGDFSLRVNGRDLLVRGATYTPDLLYSYDPDRDAAILRYARDLGVNMLRLESKIASERFVEMADEMGIPLMYGWMCCNQWERWQQWDGEDHRVARDSLASQIAMLRPHASVFLWANASDGRPPEDVRLAYRRILEDLYWPNAVVDTVSSFARAPDGTPLWDGIEMAGPYSWRPPSYWFAGRYRAARGSSAEQGDNEHIPPFASLRSFIPPDKLWPINDTWYFHAGANPGNAGLTSIRRVIDLRYGTSTSAEMFADKAQLAHYESTRAQFESFAAGGWDSHKMTIYWMLNGHWPSFFGNIFDYYLRPGGAYYGAKKGLRPLSVVFDSYATGEHRQAHVRVVNQGPDDRKGLRVRVRIYDLSGRVRDDRRAEGIAVESGGVAAALTLGPGPTDSPVFFVRAELLEPDGTRLTENVYWQSRQIDDLGPPENDTAFATTQVSWADMTALNTIARPRMNITARAGESAGEVTVRLSNPSPTVAFFYRAELLTSPDSDEILPIEYDDNYVTVFPHETAEIQGRVPPGGPTPGWVRVTGYGGEPTVVPVD
;
A
#
# COMPACT_ATOMS: atom_id res chain seq x y z
N MET A 1 58.21 19.13 -25.15
CA MET A 1 58.69 19.76 -26.40
C MET A 1 57.47 20.32 -27.05
N SER A 2 57.27 21.51 -26.85
CA SER A 2 57.29 22.70 -27.74
C SER A 2 56.23 22.61 -28.81
N ALA A 3 55.41 23.57 -29.04
CA ALA A 3 55.18 24.94 -28.65
C ALA A 3 54.41 25.60 -29.80
N HIS A 4 53.56 26.61 -29.43
CA HIS A 4 53.15 27.77 -30.19
C HIS A 4 52.07 27.61 -31.26
N GLY A 5 51.11 28.50 -31.38
CA GLY A 5 50.79 29.83 -30.92
C GLY A 5 49.42 30.15 -31.53
N GLY A 6 48.58 30.91 -31.03
CA GLY A 6 48.57 32.28 -30.55
C GLY A 6 47.95 33.24 -31.55
N VAL A 7 47.07 34.10 -31.11
CA VAL A 7 46.44 35.34 -31.68
C VAL A 7 44.91 35.10 -31.89
N GLY A 8 43.97 35.63 -31.18
CA GLY A 8 43.77 36.99 -30.61
C GLY A 8 42.99 37.85 -31.60
N THR A 9 41.71 38.14 -31.31
CA THR A 9 41.10 39.47 -31.45
C THR A 9 39.66 39.50 -30.94
N SER A 10 39.38 40.51 -30.23
CA SER A 10 38.09 40.93 -29.60
C SER A 10 37.19 41.69 -30.61
N PRO A 11 36.09 42.31 -30.18
CA PRO A 11 34.73 41.85 -30.41
C PRO A 11 33.98 42.70 -31.44
N ALA A 12 32.96 42.14 -32.05
CA ALA A 12 32.04 42.90 -32.91
C ALA A 12 30.64 42.91 -32.28
N VAL A 13 30.17 44.13 -32.12
CA VAL A 13 28.85 44.53 -31.62
C VAL A 13 27.72 43.95 -32.49
N LEU A 14 26.75 43.34 -31.91
CA LEU A 14 25.51 42.94 -32.58
C LEU A 14 24.41 43.99 -32.34
N PRO A 15 23.62 44.35 -33.33
CA PRO A 15 22.51 45.28 -33.17
C PRO A 15 21.27 44.60 -32.67
N LYS A 16 20.53 45.28 -31.83
CA LYS A 16 19.20 44.91 -31.37
C LYS A 16 18.19 44.79 -32.49
N SER A 17 17.65 43.61 -32.72
CA SER A 17 16.34 43.43 -33.40
C SER A 17 15.60 42.27 -32.75
N GLY A 18 14.86 42.60 -31.73
CA GLY A 18 14.15 41.65 -30.84
C GLY A 18 12.67 41.44 -31.18
N ILE A 19 12.29 41.30 -32.44
CA ILE A 19 10.87 41.02 -32.75
C ILE A 19 10.70 39.88 -33.75
N VAL A 20 11.72 39.54 -34.57
CA VAL A 20 11.59 38.48 -35.59
C VAL A 20 11.91 37.07 -35.02
N ALA A 21 12.68 36.97 -33.96
CA ALA A 21 13.03 35.64 -33.35
C ALA A 21 11.90 34.99 -32.57
N ARG A 22 10.96 35.76 -32.04
CA ARG A 22 9.81 35.20 -31.27
C ARG A 22 8.72 34.59 -32.18
N THR A 23 8.59 35.09 -33.41
CA THR A 23 7.58 34.60 -34.34
C THR A 23 8.02 33.29 -35.02
N TRP A 24 9.31 33.07 -35.17
CA TRP A 24 9.84 31.81 -35.75
C TRP A 24 9.88 30.68 -34.73
N LEU A 25 10.11 30.96 -33.45
CA LEU A 25 10.01 29.96 -32.38
C LEU A 25 8.57 29.51 -32.11
N ALA A 26 7.61 30.41 -32.26
CA ALA A 26 6.19 30.05 -32.14
C ALA A 26 5.70 29.25 -33.37
N LEU A 27 6.15 29.56 -34.57
CA LEU A 27 5.82 28.76 -35.78
C LEU A 27 6.56 27.41 -35.80
N SER A 28 7.78 27.32 -35.32
CA SER A 28 8.51 26.06 -35.22
C SER A 28 7.89 25.13 -34.13
N ALA A 29 7.39 25.66 -33.05
CA ALA A 29 6.68 24.88 -32.01
C ALA A 29 5.31 24.37 -32.53
N VAL A 30 4.60 25.18 -33.31
CA VAL A 30 3.31 24.79 -33.91
C VAL A 30 3.54 23.81 -35.07
N VAL A 31 4.60 23.93 -35.86
CA VAL A 31 4.93 23.00 -36.94
C VAL A 31 5.49 21.67 -36.38
N LEU A 32 6.26 21.70 -35.28
CA LEU A 32 6.65 20.45 -34.57
C LEU A 32 5.46 19.76 -33.88
N LEU A 33 4.53 20.53 -33.32
CA LEU A 33 3.27 19.99 -32.75
C LEU A 33 2.37 19.38 -33.83
N VAL A 34 2.36 19.92 -35.05
CA VAL A 34 1.56 19.37 -36.16
C VAL A 34 2.25 18.19 -36.85
N LEU A 35 3.58 18.09 -36.81
CA LEU A 35 4.32 16.95 -37.39
C LEU A 35 4.50 15.78 -36.42
N CYS A 36 4.36 16.01 -35.08
CA CYS A 36 4.25 14.94 -34.12
C CYS A 36 2.79 14.52 -33.84
N ALA A 37 1.79 15.19 -34.37
CA ALA A 37 0.38 14.85 -34.29
C ALA A 37 -0.08 13.79 -35.31
N GLY A 38 0.88 13.15 -36.02
CA GLY A 38 0.60 11.99 -36.83
C GLY A 38 0.22 10.81 -35.95
N ASP A 39 -1.08 10.52 -35.88
CA ASP A 39 -1.70 9.29 -35.40
C ASP A 39 -1.69 8.97 -33.89
N TYR A 40 -1.30 9.86 -33.01
CA TYR A 40 -1.55 9.70 -31.59
C TYR A 40 -2.83 10.47 -31.17
N ARG A 41 -3.97 9.84 -31.36
CA ARG A 41 -5.13 10.22 -30.54
C ARG A 41 -4.78 9.83 -29.10
N VAL A 42 -4.20 10.77 -28.37
CA VAL A 42 -4.09 10.68 -26.92
C VAL A 42 -5.49 10.34 -26.44
N LEU A 43 -5.65 9.22 -25.73
CA LEU A 43 -6.88 8.96 -25.01
C LEU A 43 -7.26 10.22 -24.26
N ASP A 44 -8.53 10.52 -24.26
CA ASP A 44 -9.05 11.72 -23.64
C ASP A 44 -9.12 11.52 -22.12
N TYR A 45 -7.94 11.16 -21.54
CA TYR A 45 -7.77 10.78 -20.14
C TYR A 45 -8.17 11.89 -19.18
N ARG A 46 -8.31 13.13 -19.66
CA ARG A 46 -8.75 14.24 -18.82
C ARG A 46 -10.27 14.24 -18.55
N LEU A 47 -11.02 13.34 -19.18
CA LEU A 47 -12.44 13.16 -18.88
C LEU A 47 -12.72 11.95 -17.96
N LEU A 48 -11.68 11.33 -17.42
CA LEU A 48 -11.74 9.96 -16.98
C LEU A 48 -12.16 9.74 -15.51
N THR A 49 -12.25 10.70 -14.65
CA THR A 49 -12.53 10.41 -13.22
C THR A 49 -13.46 11.39 -12.53
N ALA A 50 -14.34 12.05 -13.26
CA ALA A 50 -15.28 12.96 -12.61
C ALA A 50 -16.38 12.19 -11.88
N PRO A 51 -16.59 12.45 -10.58
CA PRO A 51 -17.71 11.87 -9.86
C PRO A 51 -19.05 12.34 -10.45
N SER A 52 -20.09 11.58 -10.21
CA SER A 52 -21.43 11.78 -10.75
C SER A 52 -21.96 13.17 -10.54
N PRO A 53 -22.38 13.87 -11.58
CA PRO A 53 -22.95 15.19 -11.42
C PRO A 53 -24.37 15.12 -10.85
N PRO A 54 -24.80 16.01 -9.94
CA PRO A 54 -26.21 16.19 -9.60
C PRO A 54 -27.06 16.66 -10.78
N ALA A 55 -26.43 17.25 -11.81
CA ALA A 55 -27.07 17.61 -13.07
C ALA A 55 -26.93 16.53 -14.14
N GLY A 56 -26.29 15.41 -13.82
CA GLY A 56 -26.18 14.21 -14.60
C GLY A 56 -26.45 13.00 -13.72
N GLN A 57 -26.33 11.82 -14.29
CA GLN A 57 -26.41 10.56 -13.55
C GLN A 57 -25.16 9.75 -13.84
N ASN A 58 -24.61 9.15 -12.80
CA ASN A 58 -23.62 8.10 -12.88
C ASN A 58 -24.25 6.83 -12.36
N VAL A 59 -24.33 5.83 -13.19
CA VAL A 59 -24.92 4.53 -12.86
C VAL A 59 -23.79 3.51 -12.86
N GLU A 60 -23.46 2.96 -11.70
CA GLU A 60 -22.54 1.84 -11.61
C GLU A 60 -23.26 0.58 -12.13
N LEU A 61 -22.63 -0.09 -13.08
CA LEU A 61 -23.15 -1.33 -13.67
C LEU A 61 -22.63 -2.52 -12.87
N SER A 62 -23.07 -2.66 -11.62
CA SER A 62 -22.60 -3.71 -10.70
C SER A 62 -23.42 -4.99 -10.73
N GLY A 63 -24.65 -4.98 -11.28
CA GLY A 63 -25.57 -6.11 -11.21
C GLY A 63 -25.87 -6.78 -12.55
N GLY A 64 -26.40 -8.02 -12.47
CA GLY A 64 -26.93 -8.74 -13.64
C GLY A 64 -25.88 -9.27 -14.61
N TRP A 65 -24.62 -9.24 -14.25
CA TRP A 65 -23.54 -9.76 -15.09
C TRP A 65 -23.53 -11.28 -15.15
N LYS A 66 -23.11 -11.79 -16.29
CA LYS A 66 -22.88 -13.20 -16.57
C LYS A 66 -21.56 -13.37 -17.31
N LEU A 67 -20.93 -14.53 -17.09
CA LEU A 67 -19.63 -14.91 -17.65
C LEU A 67 -19.74 -16.22 -18.43
N THR A 68 -19.06 -16.30 -19.58
CA THR A 68 -18.81 -17.56 -20.28
C THR A 68 -17.50 -17.51 -21.06
N SER A 69 -16.92 -18.69 -21.32
CA SER A 69 -15.82 -18.80 -22.28
C SER A 69 -16.28 -18.49 -23.69
N ALA A 70 -15.46 -17.77 -24.44
CA ALA A 70 -15.72 -17.57 -25.87
C ALA A 70 -15.39 -18.81 -26.72
N THR A 71 -14.67 -19.78 -26.16
CA THR A 71 -14.26 -21.00 -26.85
C THR A 71 -15.50 -21.87 -27.18
N GLY A 72 -15.69 -22.16 -28.46
CA GLY A 72 -16.84 -22.96 -28.91
C GLY A 72 -18.17 -22.20 -28.96
N LEU A 73 -18.19 -20.90 -28.63
CA LEU A 73 -19.38 -20.07 -28.79
C LEU A 73 -19.45 -19.55 -30.24
N PRO A 74 -20.41 -19.97 -31.07
CA PRO A 74 -20.46 -19.57 -32.47
C PRO A 74 -20.97 -18.13 -32.69
N ALA A 75 -21.42 -17.45 -31.64
CA ALA A 75 -22.01 -16.11 -31.72
C ALA A 75 -20.93 -15.03 -31.69
N ASP A 76 -21.07 -14.06 -32.58
CA ASP A 76 -20.25 -12.83 -32.59
C ASP A 76 -20.77 -11.82 -31.55
N GLY A 77 -20.03 -10.75 -31.36
CA GLY A 77 -20.41 -9.73 -30.37
C GLY A 77 -21.72 -9.00 -30.70
N ALA A 78 -22.08 -8.89 -31.97
CA ALA A 78 -23.37 -8.30 -32.36
C ALA A 78 -24.52 -9.18 -31.88
N THR A 79 -24.40 -10.49 -32.04
CA THR A 79 -25.37 -11.46 -31.55
C THR A 79 -25.39 -11.51 -30.01
N VAL A 80 -24.22 -11.57 -29.36
CA VAL A 80 -24.13 -11.67 -27.90
C VAL A 80 -24.70 -10.43 -27.21
N SER A 81 -24.51 -9.24 -27.78
CA SER A 81 -25.06 -7.98 -27.22
C SER A 81 -26.48 -7.65 -27.70
N ALA A 82 -27.15 -8.52 -28.48
CA ALA A 82 -28.52 -8.30 -28.88
C ALA A 82 -29.51 -8.53 -27.72
N ALA A 83 -30.62 -7.78 -27.75
CA ALA A 83 -31.74 -8.02 -26.85
C ALA A 83 -32.33 -9.41 -27.13
N GLY A 84 -32.57 -10.18 -26.06
CA GLY A 84 -33.16 -11.54 -26.19
C GLY A 84 -32.16 -12.65 -26.54
N TYR A 85 -30.85 -12.37 -26.59
CA TYR A 85 -29.86 -13.44 -26.65
C TYR A 85 -29.99 -14.35 -25.43
N ASP A 86 -30.02 -15.65 -25.64
CA ASP A 86 -30.13 -16.63 -24.55
C ASP A 86 -28.80 -16.85 -23.86
N ASP A 87 -28.68 -16.29 -22.67
CA ASP A 87 -27.53 -16.43 -21.77
C ASP A 87 -27.87 -17.26 -20.51
N ALA A 88 -28.94 -18.05 -20.54
CA ALA A 88 -29.38 -18.80 -19.37
C ALA A 88 -28.34 -19.83 -18.86
N ALA A 89 -27.50 -20.33 -19.78
CA ALA A 89 -26.43 -21.28 -19.46
C ALA A 89 -25.12 -20.61 -18.97
N TRP A 90 -25.04 -19.27 -18.96
CA TRP A 90 -23.84 -18.58 -18.55
C TRP A 90 -23.74 -18.54 -17.04
N THR A 91 -22.51 -18.55 -16.52
CA THR A 91 -22.23 -18.42 -15.09
C THR A 91 -22.68 -17.02 -14.62
N ALA A 92 -23.58 -16.98 -13.64
CA ALA A 92 -23.95 -15.72 -13.00
C ALA A 92 -22.75 -15.15 -12.23
N VAL A 93 -22.54 -13.84 -12.37
CA VAL A 93 -21.48 -13.12 -11.67
C VAL A 93 -22.05 -12.61 -10.34
N PRO A 94 -21.61 -13.14 -9.19
CA PRO A 94 -22.17 -12.77 -7.90
C PRO A 94 -21.88 -11.31 -7.51
N ARG A 95 -20.76 -10.79 -7.99
CA ARG A 95 -20.25 -9.46 -7.61
C ARG A 95 -19.38 -8.89 -8.74
N MET A 96 -19.51 -7.58 -8.99
CA MET A 96 -18.62 -6.81 -9.86
C MET A 96 -18.01 -5.66 -9.07
N PRO A 97 -16.81 -5.21 -9.43
CA PRO A 97 -15.90 -5.74 -10.46
C PRO A 97 -15.25 -7.06 -10.04
N ALA A 98 -14.83 -7.88 -11.02
CA ALA A 98 -14.15 -9.13 -10.74
C ALA A 98 -13.37 -9.67 -11.95
N THR A 99 -12.32 -10.44 -11.69
CA THR A 99 -11.57 -11.22 -12.67
C THR A 99 -12.32 -12.51 -13.02
N VAL A 100 -11.91 -13.18 -14.10
CA VAL A 100 -12.52 -14.45 -14.53
C VAL A 100 -12.44 -15.49 -13.44
N LEU A 101 -11.24 -15.70 -12.88
CA LEU A 101 -11.04 -16.73 -11.85
C LEU A 101 -11.76 -16.38 -10.55
N GLY A 102 -11.78 -15.08 -10.17
CA GLY A 102 -12.55 -14.60 -9.04
C GLY A 102 -14.05 -14.91 -9.18
N ILE A 103 -14.62 -14.66 -10.38
CA ILE A 103 -16.04 -14.98 -10.68
C ILE A 103 -16.30 -16.50 -10.56
N LEU A 104 -15.44 -17.31 -11.15
CA LEU A 104 -15.61 -18.76 -11.15
C LEU A 104 -15.53 -19.34 -9.74
N GLN A 105 -14.66 -18.78 -8.89
CA GLN A 105 -14.61 -19.13 -7.47
C GLN A 105 -15.88 -18.68 -6.73
N ASP A 106 -16.27 -17.40 -6.85
CA ASP A 106 -17.42 -16.84 -6.13
C ASP A 106 -18.75 -17.49 -6.56
N ALA A 107 -18.85 -17.95 -7.82
CA ALA A 107 -19.98 -18.70 -8.34
C ALA A 107 -19.98 -20.19 -7.94
N GLY A 108 -18.96 -20.65 -7.24
CA GLY A 108 -18.84 -22.04 -6.80
C GLY A 108 -18.51 -23.04 -7.92
N VAL A 109 -18.01 -22.58 -9.07
CA VAL A 109 -17.52 -23.46 -10.14
C VAL A 109 -16.26 -24.20 -9.67
N TYR A 110 -15.41 -23.53 -8.91
CA TYR A 110 -14.28 -24.12 -8.22
C TYR A 110 -14.49 -24.06 -6.70
N PRO A 111 -13.87 -24.99 -5.94
CA PRO A 111 -13.86 -24.92 -4.48
C PRO A 111 -13.07 -23.67 -4.02
N ASN A 112 -12.97 -23.49 -2.68
CA ASN A 112 -12.08 -22.45 -2.12
C ASN A 112 -10.65 -22.64 -2.65
N LEU A 113 -10.23 -21.74 -3.56
CA LEU A 113 -8.94 -21.83 -4.26
C LEU A 113 -7.76 -21.61 -3.33
N TYR A 114 -7.98 -20.95 -2.19
CA TYR A 114 -6.94 -20.69 -1.20
C TYR A 114 -6.76 -21.84 -0.19
N TYR A 115 -7.53 -22.92 -0.30
CA TYR A 115 -7.40 -24.08 0.57
C TYR A 115 -6.52 -25.16 -0.04
N GLY A 116 -5.53 -25.64 0.71
CA GLY A 116 -4.61 -26.66 0.27
C GLY A 116 -3.83 -26.24 -0.98
N THR A 117 -3.92 -27.04 -2.02
CA THR A 117 -3.29 -26.79 -3.33
C THR A 117 -4.32 -26.55 -4.44
N ASN A 118 -5.54 -26.14 -4.08
CA ASN A 118 -6.67 -26.04 -5.03
C ASN A 118 -6.37 -25.13 -6.22
N LEU A 119 -5.66 -24.01 -6.02
CA LEU A 119 -5.21 -23.16 -7.14
C LEU A 119 -4.41 -23.92 -8.20
N LEU A 120 -3.71 -24.97 -7.80
CA LEU A 120 -2.90 -25.81 -8.69
C LEU A 120 -3.69 -27.00 -9.25
N THR A 121 -4.54 -27.63 -8.40
CA THR A 121 -5.13 -28.95 -8.71
C THR A 121 -6.55 -28.87 -9.25
N GLU A 122 -7.30 -27.83 -8.92
CA GLU A 122 -8.73 -27.73 -9.26
C GLU A 122 -9.00 -26.83 -10.47
N VAL A 123 -8.01 -26.03 -10.90
CA VAL A 123 -8.16 -25.06 -11.97
C VAL A 123 -7.34 -25.47 -13.19
N PRO A 124 -7.92 -25.50 -14.41
CA PRO A 124 -7.14 -25.65 -15.63
C PRO A 124 -6.08 -24.54 -15.75
N GLN A 125 -4.85 -24.92 -16.06
CA GLN A 125 -3.71 -23.99 -16.06
C GLN A 125 -3.60 -23.13 -17.33
N ASP A 126 -4.57 -23.27 -18.22
CA ASP A 126 -4.60 -22.63 -19.55
C ASP A 126 -5.79 -21.68 -19.75
N LEU A 127 -6.45 -21.23 -18.66
CA LEU A 127 -7.58 -20.30 -18.76
C LEU A 127 -7.22 -18.99 -19.46
N TYR A 128 -5.97 -18.56 -19.38
CA TYR A 128 -5.46 -17.37 -20.09
C TYR A 128 -5.34 -17.54 -21.61
N LEU A 129 -5.46 -18.76 -22.13
CA LEU A 129 -5.38 -19.02 -23.58
C LEU A 129 -6.71 -18.84 -24.32
N GLN A 130 -7.76 -18.48 -23.59
CA GLN A 130 -9.10 -18.31 -24.18
C GLN A 130 -9.68 -16.95 -23.85
N ASP A 131 -10.48 -16.41 -24.77
CA ASP A 131 -11.25 -15.20 -24.55
C ASP A 131 -12.48 -15.49 -23.67
N TRP A 132 -12.96 -14.45 -22.98
CA TRP A 132 -14.09 -14.54 -22.07
C TRP A 132 -15.13 -13.47 -22.37
N TRP A 133 -16.40 -13.86 -22.39
CA TRP A 133 -17.52 -12.94 -22.52
C TRP A 133 -18.10 -12.59 -21.16
N TYR A 134 -18.14 -11.28 -20.87
CA TYR A 134 -18.96 -10.68 -19.84
C TYR A 134 -20.19 -10.07 -20.49
N ARG A 135 -21.37 -10.27 -19.90
CA ARG A 135 -22.63 -9.74 -20.44
C ARG A 135 -23.52 -9.24 -19.31
N THR A 136 -24.16 -8.06 -19.49
CA THR A 136 -25.18 -7.55 -18.59
C THR A 136 -26.27 -6.82 -19.34
N THR A 137 -27.44 -6.68 -18.72
CA THR A 137 -28.54 -5.87 -19.18
C THR A 137 -28.87 -4.81 -18.12
N PHE A 138 -28.97 -3.57 -18.54
CA PHE A 138 -29.18 -2.45 -17.63
C PHE A 138 -30.15 -1.41 -18.21
N SER A 139 -30.79 -0.61 -17.35
CA SER A 139 -31.62 0.52 -17.76
C SER A 139 -30.78 1.79 -17.81
N ALA A 140 -30.83 2.51 -18.94
CA ALA A 140 -30.19 3.81 -19.06
C ALA A 140 -31.15 4.92 -18.59
N PRO A 141 -30.65 5.97 -17.91
CA PRO A 141 -31.47 7.13 -17.56
C PRO A 141 -31.96 7.85 -18.82
N ALA A 142 -33.10 8.48 -18.75
CA ALA A 142 -33.68 9.27 -19.87
C ALA A 142 -33.41 10.77 -19.71
N GLY A 143 -33.45 11.49 -20.85
CA GLY A 143 -33.46 12.96 -20.82
C GLY A 143 -32.08 13.64 -20.82
N PHE A 144 -31.03 12.90 -21.11
CA PHE A 144 -29.67 13.42 -21.25
C PHE A 144 -29.25 13.46 -22.73
N ALA A 145 -28.34 14.39 -23.06
CA ALA A 145 -27.84 14.56 -24.42
C ALA A 145 -26.64 13.66 -24.73
N THR A 146 -25.86 13.30 -23.70
CA THR A 146 -24.61 12.53 -23.84
C THR A 146 -24.58 11.37 -22.88
N TYR A 147 -24.09 10.22 -23.37
CA TYR A 147 -23.91 8.99 -22.61
C TYR A 147 -22.51 8.43 -22.83
N LEU A 148 -21.76 8.25 -21.77
CA LEU A 148 -20.41 7.67 -21.80
C LEU A 148 -20.38 6.40 -20.95
N LEU A 149 -19.77 5.34 -21.47
CA LEU A 149 -19.37 4.16 -20.71
C LEU A 149 -17.91 4.29 -20.31
N ASP A 150 -17.68 4.21 -19.01
CA ASP A 150 -16.33 4.29 -18.43
C ASP A 150 -15.89 2.91 -17.91
N PHE A 151 -14.72 2.48 -18.38
CA PHE A 151 -14.04 1.26 -17.96
C PHE A 151 -12.67 1.64 -17.37
N PRO A 152 -12.57 1.93 -16.07
CA PRO A 152 -11.32 2.37 -15.44
C PRO A 152 -10.30 1.25 -15.23
N GLY A 153 -10.67 -0.02 -15.51
CA GLY A 153 -9.76 -1.15 -15.41
C GLY A 153 -10.28 -2.41 -16.10
N ILE A 154 -9.64 -2.74 -17.20
CA ILE A 154 -9.81 -4.00 -17.93
C ILE A 154 -8.44 -4.67 -18.03
N ASN A 155 -8.34 -5.95 -17.67
CA ASN A 155 -7.13 -6.74 -17.86
C ASN A 155 -7.41 -7.88 -18.85
N TYR A 156 -6.86 -7.95 -20.05
CA TYR A 156 -5.88 -7.00 -20.59
C TYR A 156 -6.42 -6.24 -21.78
N ARG A 157 -7.15 -6.91 -22.71
CA ARG A 157 -7.76 -6.34 -23.93
C ARG A 157 -9.25 -6.60 -23.95
N ALA A 158 -10.01 -5.74 -24.61
CA ALA A 158 -11.43 -6.00 -24.78
C ALA A 158 -11.99 -5.54 -26.13
N GLU A 159 -13.08 -6.23 -26.55
CA GLU A 159 -14.05 -5.72 -27.50
C GLU A 159 -15.32 -5.36 -26.75
N ILE A 160 -15.81 -4.13 -26.98
CA ILE A 160 -17.01 -3.61 -26.32
C ILE A 160 -18.16 -3.54 -27.34
N TRP A 161 -19.29 -4.12 -26.98
CA TRP A 161 -20.49 -4.19 -27.82
C TRP A 161 -21.69 -3.72 -27.00
N LEU A 162 -22.51 -2.87 -27.60
CA LEU A 162 -23.76 -2.36 -26.98
C LEU A 162 -24.91 -2.48 -27.99
N ASN A 163 -26.00 -3.17 -27.60
CA ASN A 163 -27.24 -3.30 -28.41
C ASN A 163 -26.98 -3.77 -29.86
N GLY A 164 -26.10 -4.77 -30.02
CA GLY A 164 -25.75 -5.32 -31.34
C GLY A 164 -24.68 -4.51 -32.09
N ARG A 165 -24.17 -3.40 -31.55
CA ARG A 165 -23.18 -2.55 -32.21
C ARG A 165 -21.83 -2.61 -31.52
N ARG A 166 -20.75 -2.73 -32.30
CA ARG A 166 -19.38 -2.64 -31.81
C ARG A 166 -19.08 -1.20 -31.46
N ILE A 167 -18.74 -0.93 -30.23
CA ILE A 167 -18.35 0.40 -29.72
C ILE A 167 -16.84 0.59 -29.82
N ALA A 168 -16.06 -0.41 -29.41
CA ALA A 168 -14.61 -0.38 -29.49
C ALA A 168 -14.04 -1.79 -29.70
N GLY A 169 -12.86 -1.86 -30.30
CA GLY A 169 -12.12 -3.09 -30.52
C GLY A 169 -10.94 -3.25 -29.58
N SER A 170 -10.35 -4.44 -29.59
CA SER A 170 -9.19 -4.81 -28.78
C SER A 170 -7.89 -4.08 -29.17
N ASP A 171 -7.87 -3.41 -30.32
CA ASP A 171 -6.81 -2.50 -30.73
C ASP A 171 -6.84 -1.16 -29.99
N ARG A 172 -8.04 -0.76 -29.52
CA ARG A 172 -8.26 0.46 -28.74
C ARG A 172 -8.31 0.20 -27.25
N ILE A 173 -8.99 -0.87 -26.83
CA ILE A 173 -9.16 -1.22 -25.42
C ILE A 173 -8.04 -2.19 -25.05
N VAL A 174 -6.98 -1.67 -24.46
CA VAL A 174 -5.80 -2.44 -24.07
C VAL A 174 -5.06 -1.75 -22.93
N GLY A 175 -4.58 -2.55 -21.98
CA GLY A 175 -3.79 -2.11 -20.84
C GLY A 175 -4.56 -2.15 -19.52
N MET A 176 -4.01 -2.83 -18.54
CA MET A 176 -4.64 -3.07 -17.25
C MET A 176 -4.99 -1.78 -16.49
N TYR A 177 -4.16 -0.75 -16.61
CA TYR A 177 -4.26 0.50 -15.85
C TYR A 177 -4.76 1.69 -16.68
N ALA A 178 -5.05 1.47 -17.95
CA ALA A 178 -5.65 2.48 -18.80
C ALA A 178 -7.16 2.58 -18.52
N ASP A 179 -7.65 3.79 -18.42
CA ASP A 179 -9.08 4.07 -18.31
C ASP A 179 -9.64 4.33 -19.71
N HIS A 180 -10.77 3.71 -20.02
CA HIS A 180 -11.39 3.75 -21.33
C HIS A 180 -12.78 4.37 -21.25
N GLN A 181 -12.89 5.61 -21.71
CA GLN A 181 -14.15 6.30 -21.84
C GLN A 181 -14.70 6.19 -23.26
N LEU A 182 -15.92 5.72 -23.42
CA LEU A 182 -16.56 5.42 -24.71
C LEU A 182 -17.86 6.19 -24.86
N ASP A 183 -17.96 7.04 -25.89
CA ASP A 183 -19.22 7.67 -26.26
C ASP A 183 -20.17 6.64 -26.88
N VAL A 184 -21.26 6.39 -26.19
CA VAL A 184 -22.31 5.43 -26.58
C VAL A 184 -23.64 6.13 -26.91
N THR A 185 -23.65 7.45 -26.99
CA THR A 185 -24.84 8.27 -27.22
C THR A 185 -25.67 7.81 -28.41
N SER A 186 -24.99 7.41 -29.50
CA SER A 186 -25.70 6.92 -30.73
C SER A 186 -26.11 5.45 -30.68
N SER A 187 -25.73 4.72 -29.63
CA SER A 187 -25.94 3.27 -29.53
C SER A 187 -26.79 2.85 -28.36
N ILE A 188 -27.01 3.74 -27.41
CA ILE A 188 -27.78 3.51 -26.19
C ILE A 188 -29.27 3.76 -26.45
N ALA A 189 -30.15 3.07 -25.75
CA ALA A 189 -31.58 3.31 -25.68
C ALA A 189 -31.92 4.09 -24.39
N PRO A 190 -32.03 5.42 -24.45
CA PRO A 190 -32.35 6.24 -23.27
C PRO A 190 -33.71 5.87 -22.68
N GLY A 191 -33.79 5.67 -21.35
CA GLY A 191 -35.03 5.26 -20.68
C GLY A 191 -35.43 3.80 -20.90
N GLY A 192 -34.62 3.07 -21.66
CA GLY A 192 -34.89 1.67 -22.03
C GLY A 192 -33.83 0.70 -21.51
N LEU A 193 -34.08 -0.58 -21.78
CA LEU A 193 -33.09 -1.64 -21.51
C LEU A 193 -32.02 -1.64 -22.58
N ASN A 194 -30.81 -1.82 -22.15
CA ASN A 194 -29.61 -1.91 -22.96
C ASN A 194 -28.87 -3.21 -22.61
N THR A 195 -28.23 -3.81 -23.59
CA THR A 195 -27.41 -5.00 -23.42
C THR A 195 -25.97 -4.67 -23.75
N LEU A 196 -25.10 -4.79 -22.76
CA LEU A 196 -23.65 -4.63 -22.88
C LEU A 196 -22.99 -6.00 -22.91
N ALA A 197 -22.10 -6.22 -23.86
CA ALA A 197 -21.24 -7.38 -23.92
C ALA A 197 -19.78 -6.95 -24.07
N VAL A 198 -18.91 -7.54 -23.26
CA VAL A 198 -17.48 -7.27 -23.22
C VAL A 198 -16.75 -8.57 -23.44
N LYS A 199 -15.99 -8.67 -24.52
CA LYS A 199 -15.11 -9.81 -24.77
C LYS A 199 -13.72 -9.48 -24.28
N ILE A 200 -13.28 -10.17 -23.24
CA ILE A 200 -11.95 -10.01 -22.65
C ILE A 200 -11.00 -11.00 -23.30
N THR A 201 -9.86 -10.50 -23.74
CA THR A 201 -8.69 -11.30 -24.12
C THR A 201 -7.63 -11.13 -23.02
N PRO A 202 -7.24 -12.21 -22.33
CA PRO A 202 -6.22 -12.18 -21.29
C PRO A 202 -4.86 -11.70 -21.81
N GLU A 203 -3.98 -11.36 -20.88
CA GLU A 203 -2.60 -11.05 -21.17
C GLU A 203 -1.93 -12.14 -21.98
N ARG A 204 -1.22 -11.73 -23.03
CA ARG A 204 -0.38 -12.66 -23.80
C ARG A 204 0.79 -13.11 -22.92
N ALA A 205 1.04 -14.38 -22.90
CA ALA A 205 2.15 -14.96 -22.19
C ALA A 205 3.01 -15.77 -23.15
N VAL A 206 4.30 -15.61 -23.03
CA VAL A 206 5.25 -16.61 -23.51
C VAL A 206 5.26 -17.76 -22.52
N GLN A 207 5.54 -18.97 -22.99
CA GLN A 207 5.68 -20.13 -22.13
C GLN A 207 6.56 -19.80 -20.92
N GLY A 208 5.98 -19.85 -19.72
CA GLY A 208 6.62 -19.44 -18.47
C GLY A 208 5.90 -18.30 -17.75
N LEU A 209 6.57 -17.73 -16.80
CA LEU A 209 6.04 -16.84 -15.77
C LEU A 209 5.76 -15.42 -16.22
N ASP A 210 6.51 -14.97 -17.22
CA ASP A 210 6.54 -13.57 -17.55
C ASP A 210 5.59 -13.27 -18.69
N GLY A 211 4.57 -12.51 -18.43
CA GLY A 211 3.78 -11.88 -19.46
C GLY A 211 4.63 -10.94 -20.32
N VAL A 212 4.20 -10.74 -21.54
CA VAL A 212 4.80 -9.80 -22.49
C VAL A 212 3.96 -8.52 -22.62
N GLU A 213 3.07 -8.30 -21.67
CA GLU A 213 2.14 -7.18 -21.60
C GLU A 213 2.38 -6.35 -20.32
N LEU A 214 1.96 -5.08 -20.35
CA LEU A 214 2.08 -4.18 -19.22
C LEU A 214 0.91 -4.37 -18.23
N ALA A 215 0.89 -5.52 -17.59
CA ALA A 215 -0.08 -5.91 -16.55
C ALA A 215 0.58 -6.12 -15.19
N ASP A 216 -0.22 -6.42 -14.17
CA ASP A 216 0.29 -6.87 -12.89
C ASP A 216 0.73 -8.33 -12.99
N SER A 217 1.86 -8.66 -12.42
CA SER A 217 2.42 -10.00 -12.43
C SER A 217 2.29 -10.72 -11.09
N TRP A 218 1.18 -10.51 -10.36
CA TRP A 218 0.94 -11.24 -9.11
C TRP A 218 1.16 -12.75 -9.22
N TYR A 219 0.72 -13.32 -10.33
CA TYR A 219 0.93 -14.71 -10.63
C TYR A 219 2.41 -15.11 -10.66
N ASP A 220 3.34 -14.18 -10.89
CA ASP A 220 4.78 -14.45 -10.87
C ASP A 220 5.29 -14.71 -9.45
N TRP A 221 4.67 -14.12 -8.44
CA TRP A 221 5.10 -14.20 -7.05
C TRP A 221 4.73 -15.50 -6.37
N ILE A 222 3.68 -16.19 -6.81
CA ILE A 222 3.25 -17.48 -6.24
C ILE A 222 3.74 -18.67 -7.04
N ASN A 223 4.28 -18.44 -8.23
CA ASN A 223 4.64 -19.50 -9.17
C ASN A 223 6.08 -19.95 -9.12
N TRP A 224 6.89 -19.13 -8.54
CA TRP A 224 8.31 -19.20 -8.71
C TRP A 224 8.89 -20.44 -8.07
N ARG A 225 9.29 -21.42 -8.90
CA ARG A 225 10.09 -22.59 -8.54
C ARG A 225 9.49 -23.55 -7.52
N TYR A 226 8.18 -23.57 -7.37
CA TYR A 226 7.55 -24.61 -6.61
C TYR A 226 7.95 -25.99 -7.15
N LEU A 227 8.43 -26.87 -6.29
CA LEU A 227 8.89 -28.24 -6.61
C LEU A 227 9.99 -28.35 -7.68
N GLY A 228 10.82 -27.32 -7.87
CA GLY A 228 11.93 -27.40 -8.84
C GLY A 228 11.51 -27.28 -10.30
N HIS A 229 10.29 -26.92 -10.58
CA HIS A 229 9.84 -26.55 -11.93
C HIS A 229 10.54 -25.26 -12.37
N ARG A 230 11.50 -25.40 -13.28
CA ARG A 230 12.21 -24.27 -13.89
C ARG A 230 11.34 -23.47 -14.84
N ASP A 231 10.26 -24.06 -15.32
CA ASP A 231 9.44 -23.57 -16.40
C ASP A 231 8.12 -22.96 -15.90
N GLY A 232 8.09 -22.53 -14.65
CA GLY A 232 7.04 -21.78 -13.98
C GLY A 232 5.61 -22.13 -14.42
N VAL A 233 4.84 -22.62 -13.49
CA VAL A 233 3.39 -22.80 -13.68
C VAL A 233 2.72 -21.61 -13.05
N SER A 234 1.91 -20.86 -13.79
CA SER A 234 1.07 -19.82 -13.21
C SER A 234 -0.05 -20.45 -12.41
N PHE A 235 -0.12 -20.15 -11.10
CA PHE A 235 -1.24 -20.61 -10.28
C PHE A 235 -2.48 -19.71 -10.43
N VAL A 236 -2.31 -18.47 -10.90
CA VAL A 236 -3.39 -17.57 -11.31
C VAL A 236 -3.62 -17.78 -12.81
N SER A 237 -4.34 -18.86 -13.15
CA SER A 237 -4.38 -19.39 -14.51
C SER A 237 -5.15 -18.53 -15.52
N ASP A 238 -5.96 -17.57 -15.07
CA ASP A 238 -6.60 -16.55 -15.90
C ASP A 238 -5.73 -15.28 -16.05
N ARG A 239 -4.59 -15.19 -15.37
CA ARG A 239 -3.71 -14.02 -15.30
C ARG A 239 -4.44 -12.74 -14.86
N ASN A 240 -5.36 -12.88 -13.91
CA ASN A 240 -6.23 -11.81 -13.45
C ASN A 240 -7.01 -11.11 -14.59
N ALA A 241 -7.30 -11.82 -15.68
CA ALA A 241 -8.07 -11.28 -16.78
C ALA A 241 -9.49 -10.92 -16.33
N GLY A 242 -10.01 -9.78 -16.79
CA GLY A 242 -11.37 -9.39 -16.46
C GLY A 242 -11.60 -7.90 -16.35
N VAL A 243 -12.78 -7.56 -15.88
CA VAL A 243 -13.18 -6.19 -15.53
C VAL A 243 -12.96 -6.02 -14.04
N TRP A 244 -11.79 -5.53 -13.66
CA TRP A 244 -11.33 -5.51 -12.28
C TRP A 244 -11.58 -4.19 -11.52
N LYS A 245 -12.11 -3.16 -12.22
CA LYS A 245 -12.60 -1.91 -11.62
C LYS A 245 -14.07 -1.66 -11.98
N PRO A 246 -14.85 -0.89 -11.20
CA PRO A 246 -16.26 -0.65 -11.45
C PRO A 246 -16.52 -0.04 -12.83
N VAL A 247 -17.56 -0.48 -13.51
CA VAL A 247 -18.00 0.05 -14.80
C VAL A 247 -19.12 1.07 -14.56
N HIS A 248 -19.03 2.24 -15.20
CA HIS A 248 -20.00 3.31 -15.04
C HIS A 248 -20.65 3.73 -16.35
N LEU A 249 -21.94 4.02 -16.29
CA LEU A 249 -22.64 4.77 -17.32
C LEU A 249 -22.85 6.20 -16.82
N ARG A 250 -22.21 7.16 -17.48
CA ARG A 250 -22.38 8.58 -17.20
C ARG A 250 -23.34 9.20 -18.20
N ALA A 251 -24.34 9.92 -17.71
CA ALA A 251 -25.33 10.61 -18.54
C ALA A 251 -25.40 12.09 -18.12
N PHE A 252 -25.26 13.02 -19.07
CA PHE A 252 -25.23 14.47 -18.80
C PHE A 252 -25.73 15.28 -20.00
N GLY A 253 -25.71 16.61 -19.90
CA GLY A 253 -26.10 17.53 -20.95
C GLY A 253 -25.16 17.54 -22.18
N GLU A 254 -25.08 18.66 -22.87
CA GLU A 254 -24.22 18.81 -24.06
C GLU A 254 -22.73 18.99 -23.69
N VAL A 255 -22.44 19.53 -22.50
CA VAL A 255 -21.09 19.78 -22.03
C VAL A 255 -20.76 18.80 -20.91
N GLY A 256 -19.66 18.07 -21.08
CA GLY A 256 -19.05 17.24 -20.06
C GLY A 256 -18.00 18.02 -19.27
N ILE A 257 -17.84 17.69 -17.98
CA ILE A 257 -16.75 18.16 -17.14
C ILE A 257 -15.85 16.96 -16.85
N GLY A 258 -14.57 17.06 -17.23
CA GLY A 258 -13.54 16.06 -16.99
C GLY A 258 -12.98 16.11 -15.58
N PRO A 259 -11.88 15.39 -15.32
CA PRO A 259 -11.24 15.39 -14.02
C PRO A 259 -10.79 16.80 -13.64
N ALA A 260 -11.27 17.26 -12.51
CA ALA A 260 -10.82 18.49 -11.90
C ALA A 260 -9.56 18.25 -11.05
N ALA A 261 -8.81 19.31 -10.78
CA ALA A 261 -7.67 19.27 -9.88
C ALA A 261 -7.58 20.57 -9.09
N VAL A 262 -6.94 20.49 -7.95
CA VAL A 262 -6.55 21.66 -7.15
C VAL A 262 -5.06 21.56 -6.82
N THR A 263 -4.31 22.60 -7.15
CA THR A 263 -2.94 22.75 -6.66
C THR A 263 -2.90 23.76 -5.54
N THR A 264 -1.99 23.55 -4.60
CA THR A 264 -1.82 24.40 -3.41
C THR A 264 -0.40 24.96 -3.36
N GLU A 265 -0.29 26.26 -3.13
CA GLU A 265 0.96 26.92 -2.78
C GLU A 265 0.87 27.46 -1.35
N LEU A 266 1.83 27.08 -0.50
CA LEU A 266 2.00 27.61 0.85
C LEU A 266 3.24 28.51 0.90
N PRO A 267 3.20 29.67 1.59
CA PRO A 267 4.36 30.56 1.74
C PRO A 267 5.32 30.05 2.84
N LEU A 268 5.80 28.82 2.68
CA LEU A 268 6.64 28.16 3.69
C LEU A 268 7.84 29.01 4.14
N PRO A 269 8.20 28.99 5.42
CA PRO A 269 7.68 28.13 6.50
C PRO A 269 6.34 28.58 7.10
N ALA A 270 5.80 29.73 6.70
CA ALA A 270 4.47 30.17 7.13
C ALA A 270 3.39 29.30 6.48
N THR A 271 2.33 29.04 7.24
CA THR A 271 1.19 28.22 6.80
C THR A 271 -0.15 28.92 7.09
N ASP A 272 -0.10 30.23 7.27
CA ASP A 272 -1.25 31.09 7.60
C ASP A 272 -2.06 31.53 6.39
N SER A 273 -1.60 31.17 5.20
CA SER A 273 -2.36 31.35 3.95
C SER A 273 -2.06 30.23 2.97
N ALA A 274 -2.98 29.98 2.03
CA ALA A 274 -2.82 29.06 0.92
C ALA A 274 -3.37 29.66 -0.37
N ARG A 275 -2.60 29.60 -1.45
CA ARG A 275 -3.04 29.98 -2.79
C ARG A 275 -3.45 28.73 -3.54
N LEU A 276 -4.73 28.70 -3.96
CA LEU A 276 -5.30 27.56 -4.67
C LEU A 276 -5.48 27.88 -6.15
N THR A 277 -5.07 26.95 -7.02
CA THR A 277 -5.45 27.01 -8.43
C THR A 277 -6.35 25.81 -8.72
N VAL A 278 -7.55 26.09 -9.24
CA VAL A 278 -8.53 25.06 -9.61
C VAL A 278 -8.50 24.86 -11.12
N TYR A 279 -8.32 23.65 -11.56
CA TYR A 279 -8.33 23.24 -12.97
C TYR A 279 -9.60 22.45 -13.27
N ALA A 280 -10.25 22.78 -14.38
CA ALA A 280 -11.44 22.10 -14.87
C ALA A 280 -11.31 21.89 -16.38
N ASP A 281 -11.45 20.67 -16.83
CA ASP A 281 -11.50 20.33 -18.25
C ASP A 281 -12.95 20.25 -18.68
N VAL A 282 -13.34 20.97 -19.71
CA VAL A 282 -14.70 20.98 -20.24
C VAL A 282 -14.70 20.62 -21.71
N ARG A 283 -15.70 19.79 -22.11
CA ARG A 283 -15.87 19.39 -23.50
C ARG A 283 -17.31 19.56 -23.96
N ASN A 284 -17.49 20.20 -25.09
CA ASN A 284 -18.75 20.22 -25.80
C ASN A 284 -18.90 18.93 -26.65
N HIS A 285 -19.85 18.07 -26.32
CA HIS A 285 -20.12 16.82 -27.05
C HIS A 285 -21.18 17.00 -28.14
N SER A 286 -21.67 18.23 -28.34
CA SER A 286 -22.70 18.50 -29.35
C SER A 286 -22.14 19.03 -30.66
N ALA A 287 -22.96 19.00 -31.71
CA ALA A 287 -22.62 19.52 -33.04
C ALA A 287 -22.83 21.03 -33.19
N VAL A 288 -23.17 21.72 -32.07
CA VAL A 288 -23.42 23.18 -32.06
C VAL A 288 -22.60 23.87 -30.99
N SER A 289 -22.32 25.17 -31.18
CA SER A 289 -21.63 25.94 -30.14
C SER A 289 -22.52 26.08 -28.89
N VAL A 290 -21.93 25.85 -27.70
CA VAL A 290 -22.61 25.91 -26.42
C VAL A 290 -22.02 27.06 -25.59
N ARG A 291 -22.92 27.84 -24.96
CA ARG A 291 -22.57 28.94 -24.04
C ARG A 291 -23.11 28.67 -22.64
N GLY A 292 -22.28 28.98 -21.64
CA GLY A 292 -22.68 28.84 -20.26
C GLY A 292 -21.75 29.59 -19.31
N VAL A 293 -21.88 29.29 -18.05
CA VAL A 293 -20.99 29.75 -16.98
C VAL A 293 -20.40 28.55 -16.27
N LEU A 294 -19.10 28.49 -16.19
CA LEU A 294 -18.44 27.49 -15.36
C LEU A 294 -18.26 28.06 -13.95
N ARG A 295 -18.74 27.35 -12.94
CA ARG A 295 -18.69 27.75 -11.52
C ARG A 295 -17.90 26.73 -10.75
N ALA A 296 -16.89 27.16 -10.00
CA ALA A 296 -16.24 26.35 -8.99
C ALA A 296 -16.65 26.85 -7.59
N THR A 297 -17.07 25.91 -6.73
CA THR A 297 -17.44 26.18 -5.34
C THR A 297 -16.61 25.27 -4.45
N ILE A 298 -15.87 25.86 -3.51
CA ILE A 298 -15.14 25.14 -2.48
C ILE A 298 -15.91 25.28 -1.18
N THR A 299 -16.17 24.15 -0.50
CA THR A 299 -16.86 24.12 0.78
C THR A 299 -16.01 23.42 1.84
N ARG A 300 -16.21 23.80 3.09
CA ARG A 300 -15.63 23.17 4.25
C ARG A 300 -16.73 22.95 5.29
N GLU A 301 -16.93 21.71 5.73
CA GLU A 301 -18.00 21.32 6.65
C GLU A 301 -19.39 21.83 6.18
N GLY A 302 -19.64 21.75 4.87
CA GLY A 302 -20.90 22.17 4.26
C GLY A 302 -21.12 23.68 4.12
N LYS A 303 -20.12 24.52 4.46
CA LYS A 303 -20.19 25.98 4.29
C LYS A 303 -19.38 26.43 3.09
N ASP A 304 -19.96 27.31 2.25
CA ASP A 304 -19.24 27.90 1.11
C ASP A 304 -18.05 28.72 1.63
N THR A 305 -16.84 28.29 1.23
CA THR A 305 -15.59 28.96 1.56
C THR A 305 -15.17 29.88 0.42
N VAL A 306 -15.27 29.39 -0.84
CA VAL A 306 -14.92 30.11 -2.05
C VAL A 306 -15.94 29.80 -3.12
N ARG A 307 -16.32 30.83 -3.91
CA ARG A 307 -17.06 30.66 -5.15
C ARG A 307 -16.47 31.52 -6.23
N VAL A 308 -16.17 30.95 -7.39
CA VAL A 308 -15.65 31.62 -8.57
C VAL A 308 -16.47 31.20 -9.80
N GLU A 309 -16.65 32.13 -10.73
CA GLU A 309 -17.45 31.93 -11.95
C GLU A 309 -16.80 32.60 -13.13
N GLN A 310 -16.83 31.95 -14.30
CA GLN A 310 -16.49 32.64 -15.54
C GLN A 310 -17.38 32.20 -16.70
N PRO A 311 -17.72 33.09 -17.64
CA PRO A 311 -18.45 32.74 -18.87
C PRO A 311 -17.58 31.86 -19.78
N VAL A 312 -18.18 30.83 -20.34
CA VAL A 312 -17.52 29.89 -21.26
C VAL A 312 -18.37 29.73 -22.51
N SER A 313 -17.71 29.77 -23.68
CA SER A 313 -18.28 29.43 -24.97
C SER A 313 -17.42 28.36 -25.60
N LEU A 314 -18.01 27.22 -25.94
CA LEU A 314 -17.33 26.08 -26.55
C LEU A 314 -17.89 25.83 -27.95
N GLU A 315 -17.03 25.74 -28.93
CA GLU A 315 -17.39 25.32 -30.29
C GLU A 315 -17.76 23.83 -30.33
N PRO A 316 -18.38 23.37 -31.45
CA PRO A 316 -18.68 21.95 -31.57
C PRO A 316 -17.43 21.07 -31.35
N ASP A 317 -17.59 20.02 -30.53
CA ASP A 317 -16.53 19.09 -30.14
C ASP A 317 -15.30 19.72 -29.47
N GLU A 318 -15.36 21.04 -29.16
CA GLU A 318 -14.26 21.73 -28.48
C GLU A 318 -14.07 21.21 -27.07
N ARG A 319 -12.81 20.97 -26.74
CA ARG A 319 -12.32 20.70 -25.41
C ARG A 319 -11.43 21.85 -24.96
N ARG A 320 -11.64 22.31 -23.73
CA ARG A 320 -10.87 23.41 -23.14
C ARG A 320 -10.61 23.17 -21.68
N GLU A 321 -9.35 23.31 -21.27
CA GLU A 321 -9.01 23.43 -19.87
C GLU A 321 -9.23 24.87 -19.40
N ILE A 322 -9.83 25.02 -18.25
CA ILE A 322 -10.10 26.27 -17.58
C ILE A 322 -9.41 26.25 -16.22
N ALA A 323 -8.57 27.23 -15.99
CA ALA A 323 -7.90 27.43 -14.71
C ALA A 323 -8.45 28.65 -14.00
N TYR A 324 -8.78 28.51 -12.72
CA TYR A 324 -9.06 29.61 -11.81
C TYR A 324 -7.85 29.82 -10.92
N SER A 325 -7.13 30.91 -11.17
CA SER A 325 -5.95 31.26 -10.39
C SER A 325 -6.25 32.32 -9.33
N PRO A 326 -5.50 32.40 -8.23
CA PRO A 326 -5.68 33.43 -7.22
C PRO A 326 -5.29 34.82 -7.71
N ASP A 327 -4.57 34.96 -8.83
CA ASP A 327 -4.24 36.26 -9.44
C ASP A 327 -5.46 36.86 -10.14
N GLU A 328 -6.33 36.01 -10.72
CA GLU A 328 -7.59 36.43 -11.33
C GLU A 328 -8.73 36.43 -10.34
N PHE A 329 -8.73 35.49 -9.39
CA PHE A 329 -9.75 35.29 -8.39
C PHE A 329 -9.12 35.32 -6.99
N PRO A 330 -8.90 36.51 -6.38
CA PRO A 330 -8.19 36.65 -5.10
C PRO A 330 -8.79 35.85 -3.93
N GLN A 331 -10.09 35.49 -3.99
CA GLN A 331 -10.77 34.65 -3.00
C GLN A 331 -10.24 33.21 -2.95
N LEU A 332 -9.48 32.79 -3.95
CA LEU A 332 -8.75 31.51 -3.94
C LEU A 332 -7.48 31.56 -3.06
N THR A 333 -7.18 32.72 -2.48
CA THR A 333 -6.19 32.82 -1.39
C THR A 333 -6.92 32.64 -0.07
N LEU A 334 -6.81 31.44 0.50
CA LEU A 334 -7.37 31.13 1.82
C LEU A 334 -6.50 31.71 2.92
N ILE A 335 -7.12 32.32 3.92
CA ILE A 335 -6.45 32.84 5.11
C ILE A 335 -6.69 31.88 6.27
N ARG A 336 -5.62 31.44 6.92
CA ARG A 336 -5.63 30.42 7.98
C ARG A 336 -6.42 29.16 7.57
N PRO A 337 -6.01 28.51 6.45
CA PRO A 337 -6.68 27.29 6.00
C PRO A 337 -6.50 26.16 7.01
N ASP A 338 -7.49 25.25 7.07
CA ASP A 338 -7.31 23.95 7.71
C ASP A 338 -6.45 23.10 6.79
N LEU A 339 -5.23 22.76 7.24
CA LEU A 339 -4.28 21.99 6.43
C LEU A 339 -4.53 20.49 6.59
N TRP A 340 -4.37 19.77 5.49
CA TRP A 340 -4.30 18.32 5.56
C TRP A 340 -2.91 17.88 6.05
N TRP A 341 -2.90 17.00 7.04
CA TRP A 341 -1.70 16.41 7.62
C TRP A 341 -1.79 14.88 7.65
N PRO A 342 -0.65 14.16 7.49
CA PRO A 342 -0.58 12.78 7.97
C PRO A 342 -1.05 12.70 9.44
N TYR A 343 -1.80 11.65 9.78
CA TYR A 343 -2.39 11.51 11.12
C TYR A 343 -1.37 11.57 12.27
N THR A 344 -0.10 11.26 11.98
CA THR A 344 1.01 11.35 12.94
C THR A 344 1.52 12.77 13.16
N LEU A 345 1.17 13.72 12.30
CA LEU A 345 1.62 15.12 12.37
C LEU A 345 0.48 16.12 12.62
N GLY A 346 -0.77 15.72 12.43
CA GLY A 346 -1.90 16.60 12.60
C GLY A 346 -3.23 15.97 12.15
N ARG A 347 -4.20 16.81 11.79
CA ARG A 347 -5.51 16.39 11.31
C ARG A 347 -5.53 16.28 9.78
N PRO A 348 -6.17 15.27 9.20
CA PRO A 348 -6.34 15.13 7.75
C PRO A 348 -7.57 15.91 7.26
N ASP A 349 -7.52 17.24 7.37
CA ASP A 349 -8.65 18.11 7.03
C ASP A 349 -8.85 18.19 5.51
N LEU A 350 -10.08 17.95 5.04
CA LEU A 350 -10.45 17.92 3.64
C LEU A 350 -11.45 19.03 3.31
N TYR A 351 -11.38 19.52 2.09
CA TYR A 351 -12.33 20.44 1.45
C TYR A 351 -13.04 19.73 0.33
N ASP A 352 -14.30 20.13 0.07
CA ASP A 352 -15.08 19.69 -1.07
C ASP A 352 -14.99 20.73 -2.18
N LEU A 353 -14.67 20.31 -3.40
CA LEU A 353 -14.77 21.12 -4.60
C LEU A 353 -15.92 20.60 -5.45
N ARG A 354 -16.80 21.52 -5.87
CA ARG A 354 -17.84 21.28 -6.85
C ARG A 354 -17.68 22.22 -8.02
N ILE A 355 -17.71 21.68 -9.24
CA ILE A 355 -17.67 22.44 -10.49
C ILE A 355 -18.98 22.20 -11.24
N ASP A 356 -19.70 23.26 -11.57
CA ASP A 356 -20.95 23.21 -12.31
C ASP A 356 -20.81 23.96 -13.65
N PHE A 357 -21.24 23.34 -14.75
CA PHE A 357 -21.49 24.06 -15.97
C PHE A 357 -22.96 24.47 -16.02
N LEU A 358 -23.19 25.79 -16.07
CA LEU A 358 -24.52 26.37 -15.97
C LEU A 358 -25.01 26.91 -17.33
N GLN A 359 -26.15 26.42 -17.80
CA GLN A 359 -26.89 27.00 -18.91
C GLN A 359 -28.16 27.59 -18.35
N ASN A 360 -28.43 28.87 -18.69
CA ASN A 360 -29.62 29.59 -18.17
C ASN A 360 -29.73 29.50 -16.62
N ARG A 361 -28.62 29.57 -15.91
CA ARG A 361 -28.47 29.43 -14.44
C ARG A 361 -28.80 28.06 -13.88
N THR A 362 -29.05 27.06 -14.73
CA THR A 362 -29.31 25.68 -14.32
C THR A 362 -28.04 24.83 -14.57
N PRO A 363 -27.57 24.04 -13.61
CA PRO A 363 -26.50 23.12 -13.85
C PRO A 363 -26.90 22.06 -14.89
N THR A 364 -26.09 21.88 -15.92
CA THR A 364 -26.30 20.85 -16.96
C THR A 364 -25.19 19.79 -16.90
N ALA A 365 -24.08 20.09 -16.24
CA ALA A 365 -23.06 19.14 -15.84
C ALA A 365 -22.46 19.56 -14.51
N THR A 366 -22.03 18.59 -13.71
CA THR A 366 -21.33 18.81 -12.44
C THR A 366 -20.21 17.80 -12.29
N ALA A 367 -19.06 18.25 -11.77
CA ALA A 367 -18.02 17.40 -11.21
C ALA A 367 -17.81 17.79 -9.74
N ALA A 368 -17.43 16.81 -8.92
CA ALA A 368 -17.11 17.03 -7.53
C ALA A 368 -15.92 16.16 -7.12
N LEU A 369 -15.08 16.66 -6.22
CA LEU A 369 -13.99 15.94 -5.62
C LEU A 369 -13.72 16.48 -4.22
N ARG A 370 -12.99 15.71 -3.42
CA ARG A 370 -12.41 16.18 -2.15
C ARG A 370 -10.91 16.38 -2.30
N PHE A 371 -10.37 17.37 -1.65
CA PHE A 371 -8.92 17.65 -1.68
C PHE A 371 -8.44 18.16 -0.33
N GLY A 372 -7.14 17.99 -0.07
CA GLY A 372 -6.49 18.56 1.12
C GLY A 372 -5.63 19.75 0.75
N VAL A 373 -5.70 20.80 1.53
CA VAL A 373 -4.80 21.97 1.39
C VAL A 373 -3.45 21.59 2.00
N ARG A 374 -2.48 21.27 1.13
CA ARG A 374 -1.15 20.84 1.56
C ARG A 374 -0.11 20.96 0.45
N THR A 375 1.18 20.92 0.82
CA THR A 375 2.30 20.75 -0.12
C THR A 375 3.12 19.53 0.27
N VAL A 376 3.65 18.79 -0.72
CA VAL A 376 4.57 17.66 -0.51
C VAL A 376 5.79 17.85 -1.39
N HIS A 377 6.97 17.77 -0.80
CA HIS A 377 8.24 17.91 -1.50
C HIS A 377 9.15 16.72 -1.20
N GLY A 378 9.73 16.16 -2.25
CA GLY A 378 10.87 15.24 -2.14
C GLY A 378 12.16 16.05 -1.98
N VAL A 379 12.99 15.67 -1.03
CA VAL A 379 14.28 16.29 -0.77
C VAL A 379 15.37 15.24 -0.91
N ARG A 380 16.34 15.49 -1.79
CA ARG A 380 17.53 14.64 -1.93
C ARG A 380 18.66 15.23 -1.07
N GLY A 381 19.33 14.39 -0.31
CA GLY A 381 20.49 14.78 0.48
C GLY A 381 21.65 15.27 -0.38
N ALA A 382 22.48 16.16 0.16
CA ALA A 382 23.56 16.83 -0.56
C ALA A 382 24.83 15.95 -0.76
N GLY A 383 24.90 14.74 -0.22
CA GLY A 383 26.03 13.83 -0.32
C GLY A 383 25.86 12.75 -1.38
N GLY A 384 26.94 12.11 -1.79
CA GLY A 384 26.90 10.99 -2.76
C GLY A 384 26.13 9.75 -2.28
N ASP A 385 25.88 9.67 -0.95
CA ASP A 385 25.00 8.70 -0.29
C ASP A 385 23.67 9.36 0.10
N GLY A 386 23.24 10.36 -0.68
CA GLY A 386 22.12 11.23 -0.35
C GLY A 386 20.82 10.49 -0.21
N ASP A 387 20.34 10.41 1.01
CA ASP A 387 19.05 9.82 1.31
C ASP A 387 17.93 10.73 0.82
N PHE A 388 16.92 10.11 0.25
CA PHE A 388 15.68 10.78 -0.11
C PHE A 388 14.83 11.00 1.16
N SER A 389 14.21 12.16 1.28
CA SER A 389 13.26 12.42 2.36
C SER A 389 12.04 13.17 1.85
N LEU A 390 10.97 13.15 2.61
CA LEU A 390 9.72 13.84 2.31
C LEU A 390 9.47 14.96 3.31
N ARG A 391 8.97 16.09 2.78
CA ARG A 391 8.43 17.20 3.57
C ARG A 391 6.98 17.43 3.25
N VAL A 392 6.15 17.55 4.26
CA VAL A 392 4.75 17.95 4.15
C VAL A 392 4.54 19.27 4.86
N ASN A 393 3.97 20.26 4.17
CA ASN A 393 3.75 21.62 4.69
C ASN A 393 5.02 22.21 5.35
N GLY A 394 6.19 21.95 4.77
CA GLY A 394 7.48 22.41 5.26
C GLY A 394 8.09 21.60 6.43
N ARG A 395 7.38 20.61 6.98
CA ARG A 395 7.90 19.73 8.04
C ARG A 395 8.44 18.44 7.47
N ASP A 396 9.57 17.99 8.01
CA ASP A 396 10.15 16.69 7.65
C ASP A 396 9.25 15.55 8.14
N LEU A 397 9.09 14.52 7.31
CA LEU A 397 8.32 13.31 7.62
C LEU A 397 9.26 12.11 7.73
N LEU A 398 9.43 11.60 8.94
CA LEU A 398 10.07 10.30 9.15
C LEU A 398 9.11 9.19 8.75
N VAL A 399 9.39 8.54 7.61
CA VAL A 399 8.51 7.51 7.05
C VAL A 399 8.75 6.18 7.74
N ARG A 400 7.70 5.62 8.32
CA ARG A 400 7.62 4.29 8.90
C ARG A 400 6.45 3.58 8.25
N GLY A 401 6.73 3.01 7.10
CA GLY A 401 5.73 2.51 6.18
C GLY A 401 5.68 0.99 6.10
N ALA A 402 4.72 0.53 5.31
CA ALA A 402 4.63 -0.85 4.86
C ALA A 402 3.98 -0.93 3.46
N THR A 403 4.22 -2.02 2.74
CA THR A 403 3.66 -2.21 1.40
C THR A 403 2.28 -2.87 1.49
N TYR A 404 1.27 -2.20 0.93
CA TYR A 404 -0.07 -2.75 0.76
C TYR A 404 -0.14 -3.69 -0.43
N THR A 405 -0.93 -4.74 -0.31
CA THR A 405 -1.24 -5.67 -1.41
C THR A 405 -2.74 -5.96 -1.49
N PRO A 406 -3.37 -5.86 -2.68
CA PRO A 406 -4.74 -6.31 -2.88
C PRO A 406 -4.86 -7.83 -2.81
N ASP A 407 -6.08 -8.35 -2.83
CA ASP A 407 -6.34 -9.78 -2.96
C ASP A 407 -5.73 -10.35 -4.25
N LEU A 408 -5.22 -11.59 -4.20
CA LEU A 408 -4.57 -12.27 -5.34
C LEU A 408 -5.46 -12.36 -6.58
N LEU A 409 -6.75 -12.55 -6.41
CA LEU A 409 -7.74 -12.62 -7.49
C LEU A 409 -8.41 -11.27 -7.77
N TYR A 410 -7.88 -10.16 -7.21
CA TYR A 410 -8.47 -8.83 -7.30
C TYR A 410 -9.94 -8.76 -6.87
N SER A 411 -10.29 -9.54 -5.84
CA SER A 411 -11.62 -9.46 -5.24
C SER A 411 -11.85 -8.08 -4.65
N TYR A 412 -12.87 -7.38 -5.16
CA TYR A 412 -13.22 -6.04 -4.67
C TYR A 412 -13.96 -6.14 -3.35
N ASP A 413 -13.32 -5.72 -2.27
CA ASP A 413 -13.86 -5.75 -0.91
C ASP A 413 -13.46 -4.48 -0.15
N PRO A 414 -14.27 -3.40 -0.23
CA PRO A 414 -14.01 -2.15 0.47
C PRO A 414 -13.96 -2.28 2.00
N ASP A 415 -14.68 -3.22 2.59
CA ASP A 415 -14.69 -3.44 4.03
C ASP A 415 -13.35 -4.06 4.50
N ARG A 416 -12.81 -4.97 3.70
CA ARG A 416 -11.47 -5.52 3.90
C ARG A 416 -10.40 -4.42 3.77
N ASP A 417 -10.48 -3.59 2.74
CA ASP A 417 -9.58 -2.45 2.54
C ASP A 417 -9.64 -1.48 3.72
N ALA A 418 -10.84 -1.18 4.22
CA ALA A 418 -11.04 -0.35 5.41
C ALA A 418 -10.42 -0.99 6.67
N ALA A 419 -10.50 -2.31 6.80
CA ALA A 419 -9.87 -3.04 7.92
C ALA A 419 -8.34 -2.98 7.83
N ILE A 420 -7.77 -3.14 6.63
CA ILE A 420 -6.31 -3.04 6.40
C ILE A 420 -5.82 -1.62 6.75
N LEU A 421 -6.52 -0.57 6.31
CA LEU A 421 -6.17 0.81 6.64
C LEU A 421 -6.27 1.10 8.14
N ARG A 422 -7.29 0.56 8.83
CA ARG A 422 -7.39 0.66 10.29
C ARG A 422 -6.19 -0.03 10.97
N TYR A 423 -5.81 -1.22 10.52
CA TYR A 423 -4.63 -1.91 11.06
C TYR A 423 -3.33 -1.16 10.81
N ALA A 424 -3.15 -0.56 9.62
CA ALA A 424 -2.00 0.30 9.34
C ALA A 424 -1.91 1.46 10.34
N ARG A 425 -3.04 2.11 10.63
CA ARG A 425 -3.11 3.20 11.59
C ARG A 425 -2.92 2.73 13.04
N ASP A 426 -3.51 1.59 13.43
CA ASP A 426 -3.36 0.99 14.75
C ASP A 426 -1.92 0.57 15.04
N LEU A 427 -1.21 0.07 14.03
CA LEU A 427 0.22 -0.21 14.09
C LEU A 427 1.09 1.05 14.29
N GLY A 428 0.65 2.20 13.81
CA GLY A 428 1.45 3.42 13.73
C GLY A 428 2.18 3.59 12.38
N VAL A 429 1.79 2.82 11.37
CA VAL A 429 2.28 2.95 9.99
C VAL A 429 1.80 4.28 9.41
N ASN A 430 2.72 5.12 8.94
CA ASN A 430 2.43 6.45 8.43
C ASN A 430 2.70 6.62 6.93
N MET A 431 2.86 5.54 6.20
CA MET A 431 2.89 5.51 4.74
C MET A 431 2.61 4.09 4.23
N LEU A 432 1.83 3.98 3.17
CA LEU A 432 1.67 2.73 2.44
C LEU A 432 2.30 2.86 1.06
N ARG A 433 3.10 1.87 0.67
CA ARG A 433 3.59 1.74 -0.70
C ARG A 433 2.68 0.81 -1.50
N LEU A 434 2.35 1.24 -2.71
CA LEU A 434 1.57 0.47 -3.68
C LEU A 434 2.42 0.35 -4.95
N GLU A 435 3.13 -0.75 -5.07
CA GLU A 435 3.98 -1.06 -6.21
C GLU A 435 3.13 -1.70 -7.31
N SER A 436 2.63 -0.91 -8.25
CA SER A 436 1.62 -1.27 -9.26
C SER A 436 0.39 -2.00 -8.73
N LYS A 437 0.29 -2.18 -7.45
CA LYS A 437 -0.89 -2.75 -6.80
C LYS A 437 -1.90 -1.62 -6.59
N ILE A 438 -2.35 -1.04 -7.72
CA ILE A 438 -3.21 0.14 -7.68
C ILE A 438 -4.55 -0.24 -7.08
N ALA A 439 -4.77 0.27 -5.88
CA ALA A 439 -6.00 0.04 -5.15
C ALA A 439 -7.21 0.73 -5.81
N SER A 440 -8.39 0.40 -5.33
CA SER A 440 -9.63 1.09 -5.74
C SER A 440 -9.57 2.58 -5.37
N GLU A 441 -10.33 3.41 -6.08
CA GLU A 441 -10.49 4.84 -5.75
C GLU A 441 -11.00 5.00 -4.31
N ARG A 442 -11.92 4.12 -3.88
CA ARG A 442 -12.43 4.12 -2.50
C ARG A 442 -11.33 3.89 -1.45
N PHE A 443 -10.35 3.06 -1.75
CA PHE A 443 -9.17 2.89 -0.87
C PHE A 443 -8.40 4.20 -0.69
N VAL A 444 -8.19 4.93 -1.78
CA VAL A 444 -7.45 6.21 -1.75
C VAL A 444 -8.24 7.28 -0.99
N GLU A 445 -9.56 7.33 -1.20
CA GLU A 445 -10.45 8.22 -0.43
C GLU A 445 -10.39 7.93 1.08
N MET A 446 -10.43 6.65 1.46
CA MET A 446 -10.29 6.26 2.87
C MET A 446 -8.92 6.63 3.44
N ALA A 447 -7.85 6.52 2.65
CA ALA A 447 -6.53 6.98 3.05
C ALA A 447 -6.48 8.50 3.25
N ASP A 448 -7.16 9.28 2.39
CA ASP A 448 -7.31 10.73 2.57
C ASP A 448 -8.02 11.06 3.89
N GLU A 449 -9.14 10.39 4.17
CA GLU A 449 -9.94 10.56 5.39
C GLU A 449 -9.17 10.17 6.66
N MET A 450 -8.38 9.11 6.57
CA MET A 450 -7.59 8.57 7.68
C MET A 450 -6.24 9.26 7.87
N GLY A 451 -5.81 10.08 6.93
CA GLY A 451 -4.50 10.75 6.98
C GLY A 451 -3.33 9.80 6.80
N ILE A 452 -3.46 8.79 5.94
CA ILE A 452 -2.41 7.81 5.66
C ILE A 452 -1.75 8.13 4.32
N PRO A 453 -0.52 8.64 4.28
CA PRO A 453 0.24 8.87 3.07
C PRO A 453 0.41 7.62 2.21
N LEU A 454 0.35 7.80 0.89
CA LEU A 454 0.50 6.76 -0.11
C LEU A 454 1.68 7.05 -1.04
N MET A 455 2.45 6.03 -1.34
CA MET A 455 3.53 6.02 -2.33
C MET A 455 3.14 5.06 -3.44
N TYR A 456 2.95 5.57 -4.62
CA TYR A 456 2.61 4.80 -5.82
C TYR A 456 3.81 4.67 -6.77
N GLY A 457 3.75 3.68 -7.65
CA GLY A 457 4.73 3.52 -8.72
C GLY A 457 4.53 2.23 -9.51
N TRP A 458 5.26 2.12 -10.63
CA TRP A 458 5.27 0.89 -11.41
C TRP A 458 6.10 -0.20 -10.71
N MET A 459 5.79 -1.44 -11.00
CA MET A 459 6.41 -2.61 -10.38
C MET A 459 7.69 -3.03 -11.08
N CYS A 460 8.47 -3.87 -10.41
CA CYS A 460 9.63 -4.55 -10.96
C CYS A 460 9.28 -5.83 -11.74
N CYS A 461 10.30 -6.42 -12.25
CA CYS A 461 10.47 -7.86 -12.50
C CYS A 461 9.67 -8.43 -13.68
N ASN A 462 8.91 -7.61 -14.42
CA ASN A 462 8.11 -8.00 -15.58
C ASN A 462 8.27 -7.02 -16.74
N GLN A 463 7.31 -6.99 -17.67
CA GLN A 463 7.34 -6.15 -18.86
C GLN A 463 7.47 -4.64 -18.55
N TRP A 464 7.00 -4.17 -17.39
CA TRP A 464 7.14 -2.77 -16.96
C TRP A 464 8.60 -2.31 -16.85
N GLU A 465 9.55 -3.20 -16.63
CA GLU A 465 10.99 -2.88 -16.59
C GLU A 465 11.80 -3.51 -17.71
N ARG A 466 11.15 -4.15 -18.68
CA ARG A 466 11.80 -4.73 -19.86
C ARG A 466 11.75 -3.79 -21.05
N TRP A 467 12.05 -2.52 -20.85
CA TRP A 467 11.96 -1.45 -21.87
C TRP A 467 12.61 -1.78 -23.20
N GLN A 468 13.66 -2.59 -23.23
CA GLN A 468 14.32 -3.03 -24.46
C GLN A 468 13.45 -3.98 -25.31
N GLN A 469 12.39 -4.53 -24.73
CA GLN A 469 11.43 -5.41 -25.40
C GLN A 469 10.15 -4.66 -25.80
N TRP A 470 10.00 -3.41 -25.38
CA TRP A 470 8.82 -2.62 -25.67
C TRP A 470 8.67 -2.34 -27.15
N ASP A 471 7.50 -2.60 -27.67
CA ASP A 471 7.08 -2.17 -29.00
C ASP A 471 6.30 -0.86 -28.95
N GLY A 472 5.72 -0.45 -30.10
CA GLY A 472 4.94 0.80 -30.17
C GLY A 472 3.64 0.75 -29.34
N GLU A 473 3.07 -0.44 -29.13
CA GLU A 473 1.91 -0.63 -28.31
C GLU A 473 2.27 -0.51 -26.83
N ASP A 474 3.36 -1.11 -26.36
CA ASP A 474 3.85 -1.00 -25.00
C ASP A 474 4.08 0.47 -24.62
N HIS A 475 4.76 1.23 -25.47
CA HIS A 475 4.96 2.66 -25.26
C HIS A 475 3.66 3.45 -25.18
N ARG A 476 2.63 3.08 -25.96
CA ARG A 476 1.31 3.71 -25.89
C ARG A 476 0.61 3.32 -24.60
N VAL A 477 0.52 2.04 -24.28
CA VAL A 477 -0.13 1.53 -23.06
C VAL A 477 0.51 2.11 -21.82
N ALA A 478 1.84 2.23 -21.75
CA ALA A 478 2.55 2.81 -20.62
C ALA A 478 2.16 4.29 -20.41
N ARG A 479 2.07 5.08 -21.50
CA ARG A 479 1.64 6.49 -21.43
C ARG A 479 0.18 6.62 -21.04
N ASP A 480 -0.71 5.85 -21.66
CA ASP A 480 -2.15 5.88 -21.40
C ASP A 480 -2.44 5.46 -19.95
N SER A 481 -1.76 4.41 -19.48
CA SER A 481 -1.84 3.95 -18.10
C SER A 481 -1.36 5.03 -17.11
N LEU A 482 -0.18 5.62 -17.33
CA LEU A 482 0.32 6.67 -16.46
C LEU A 482 -0.63 7.87 -16.43
N ALA A 483 -1.08 8.32 -17.57
CA ALA A 483 -2.00 9.44 -17.66
C ALA A 483 -3.30 9.18 -16.91
N SER A 484 -3.87 7.98 -17.05
CA SER A 484 -5.07 7.56 -16.32
C SER A 484 -4.84 7.55 -14.81
N GLN A 485 -3.74 6.96 -14.36
CA GLN A 485 -3.45 6.88 -12.92
C GLN A 485 -3.17 8.27 -12.33
N ILE A 486 -2.40 9.11 -12.99
CA ILE A 486 -2.10 10.46 -12.52
C ILE A 486 -3.37 11.32 -12.48
N ALA A 487 -4.25 11.21 -13.47
CA ALA A 487 -5.54 11.93 -13.48
C ALA A 487 -6.41 11.52 -12.28
N MET A 488 -6.42 10.24 -11.92
CA MET A 488 -7.16 9.71 -10.76
C MET A 488 -6.48 10.12 -9.44
N LEU A 489 -5.15 9.99 -9.32
CA LEU A 489 -4.43 10.14 -8.06
C LEU A 489 -4.16 11.60 -7.65
N ARG A 490 -4.03 12.52 -8.61
CA ARG A 490 -3.58 13.90 -8.35
C ARG A 490 -4.48 14.72 -7.40
N PRO A 491 -5.81 14.53 -7.30
CA PRO A 491 -6.64 15.28 -6.36
C PRO A 491 -6.52 14.77 -4.91
N HIS A 492 -6.01 13.56 -4.72
CA HIS A 492 -6.00 12.90 -3.42
C HIS A 492 -4.89 13.45 -2.51
N ALA A 493 -5.29 13.87 -1.31
CA ALA A 493 -4.40 14.48 -0.34
C ALA A 493 -3.37 13.49 0.23
N SER A 494 -3.73 12.21 0.32
CA SER A 494 -2.87 11.14 0.82
C SER A 494 -1.74 10.77 -0.13
N VAL A 495 -1.85 11.03 -1.43
CA VAL A 495 -0.83 10.62 -2.39
C VAL A 495 0.39 11.56 -2.31
N PHE A 496 1.56 11.02 -1.98
CA PHE A 496 2.78 11.80 -1.68
C PHE A 496 3.89 11.62 -2.71
N LEU A 497 3.96 10.44 -3.31
CA LEU A 497 5.07 10.11 -4.21
C LEU A 497 4.60 9.20 -5.34
N TRP A 498 5.14 9.46 -6.53
CA TRP A 498 5.08 8.57 -7.68
C TRP A 498 6.48 8.09 -8.04
N ALA A 499 6.67 6.76 -8.19
CA ALA A 499 7.90 6.14 -8.69
C ALA A 499 7.69 5.67 -10.14
N ASN A 500 8.56 6.12 -11.04
CA ASN A 500 8.49 5.77 -12.46
C ASN A 500 8.87 4.30 -12.74
N ALA A 501 9.56 3.68 -11.82
CA ALA A 501 9.90 2.25 -11.79
C ALA A 501 10.28 1.83 -10.37
N SER A 502 10.45 0.54 -10.16
CA SER A 502 10.87 -0.07 -8.89
C SER A 502 12.36 -0.39 -8.88
N ASP A 503 12.80 -1.53 -9.44
CA ASP A 503 14.19 -2.00 -9.41
C ASP A 503 15.08 -1.30 -10.43
N GLY A 504 14.56 -1.07 -11.61
CA GLY A 504 15.23 -0.44 -12.71
C GLY A 504 15.09 1.07 -12.73
N ARG A 505 15.67 1.70 -13.72
CA ARG A 505 15.44 3.10 -14.06
C ARG A 505 15.01 3.18 -15.52
N PRO A 506 13.89 3.82 -15.85
CA PRO A 506 13.43 3.91 -17.22
C PRO A 506 14.47 4.60 -18.12
N PRO A 507 14.61 4.19 -19.38
CA PRO A 507 15.46 4.86 -20.34
C PRO A 507 14.96 6.29 -20.60
N GLU A 508 15.80 7.12 -21.19
CA GLU A 508 15.58 8.58 -21.25
C GLU A 508 14.31 8.96 -22.02
N ASP A 509 13.98 8.26 -23.08
CA ASP A 509 12.77 8.48 -23.87
C ASP A 509 11.49 8.20 -23.08
N VAL A 510 11.45 7.11 -22.30
CA VAL A 510 10.34 6.77 -21.40
C VAL A 510 10.25 7.79 -20.25
N ARG A 511 11.39 8.17 -19.65
CA ARG A 511 11.45 9.19 -18.60
C ARG A 511 10.92 10.53 -19.07
N LEU A 512 11.30 10.98 -20.24
CA LEU A 512 10.83 12.24 -20.82
C LEU A 512 9.33 12.19 -21.14
N ALA A 513 8.82 11.04 -21.61
CA ALA A 513 7.40 10.85 -21.83
C ALA A 513 6.61 10.90 -20.52
N TYR A 514 7.08 10.22 -19.48
CA TYR A 514 6.45 10.23 -18.15
C TYR A 514 6.48 11.63 -17.52
N ARG A 515 7.62 12.31 -17.58
CA ARG A 515 7.75 13.66 -17.06
C ARG A 515 6.78 14.63 -17.73
N ARG A 516 6.61 14.56 -19.05
CA ARG A 516 5.65 15.39 -19.76
C ARG A 516 4.22 15.13 -19.29
N ILE A 517 3.81 13.88 -19.10
CA ILE A 517 2.48 13.54 -18.60
C ILE A 517 2.25 14.10 -17.20
N LEU A 518 3.24 13.99 -16.30
CA LEU A 518 3.18 14.56 -14.97
C LEU A 518 3.05 16.08 -14.99
N GLU A 519 3.79 16.77 -15.87
CA GLU A 519 3.74 18.21 -16.05
C GLU A 519 2.40 18.66 -16.65
N ASP A 520 1.94 18.00 -17.73
CA ASP A 520 0.68 18.30 -18.40
C ASP A 520 -0.54 18.10 -17.51
N LEU A 521 -0.43 17.21 -16.50
CA LEU A 521 -1.48 16.93 -15.52
C LEU A 521 -1.30 17.65 -14.19
N TYR A 522 -0.35 18.58 -14.08
CA TYR A 522 -0.09 19.35 -12.86
C TYR A 522 0.12 18.48 -11.63
N TRP A 523 0.97 17.45 -11.74
CA TRP A 523 1.27 16.57 -10.63
C TRP A 523 1.92 17.32 -9.47
N PRO A 524 1.27 17.38 -8.28
CA PRO A 524 1.72 18.30 -7.22
C PRO A 524 2.68 17.65 -6.22
N ASN A 525 3.08 16.39 -6.43
CA ASN A 525 3.76 15.58 -5.42
C ASN A 525 5.17 15.20 -5.85
N ALA A 526 5.90 14.55 -4.94
CA ALA A 526 7.24 14.04 -5.23
C ALA A 526 7.26 12.98 -6.34
N VAL A 527 8.35 12.95 -7.11
CA VAL A 527 8.60 11.97 -8.17
C VAL A 527 10.02 11.43 -8.05
N VAL A 528 10.17 10.11 -8.18
CA VAL A 528 11.47 9.44 -8.34
C VAL A 528 11.45 8.55 -9.58
N ASP A 529 12.61 8.36 -10.20
CA ASP A 529 12.72 7.50 -11.37
C ASP A 529 12.87 6.02 -10.99
N THR A 530 13.40 5.74 -9.79
CA THR A 530 13.59 4.38 -9.25
C THR A 530 13.55 4.42 -7.73
N VAL A 531 13.18 3.29 -7.11
CA VAL A 531 13.25 3.12 -5.64
C VAL A 531 14.32 2.09 -5.24
N SER A 532 15.28 1.87 -6.12
CA SER A 532 16.34 0.89 -5.95
C SER A 532 17.72 1.53 -6.18
N SER A 533 18.71 1.09 -5.41
CA SER A 533 20.12 1.41 -5.63
C SER A 533 20.79 0.51 -6.69
N PHE A 534 20.06 -0.41 -7.32
CA PHE A 534 20.58 -1.34 -8.33
C PHE A 534 20.76 -0.69 -9.70
N ALA A 535 20.02 0.37 -10.00
CA ALA A 535 20.12 1.06 -11.28
C ALA A 535 21.52 1.62 -11.53
N ARG A 536 22.10 1.30 -12.69
CA ARG A 536 23.43 1.71 -13.11
C ARG A 536 23.41 2.26 -14.54
N ALA A 537 24.23 3.27 -14.79
CA ALA A 537 24.58 3.67 -16.16
C ALA A 537 25.47 2.61 -16.84
N PRO A 538 25.61 2.64 -18.17
CA PRO A 538 26.48 1.71 -18.90
C PRO A 538 27.95 1.71 -18.42
N ASP A 539 28.43 2.82 -17.86
CA ASP A 539 29.77 2.96 -17.29
C ASP A 539 29.87 2.50 -15.83
N GLY A 540 28.77 1.94 -15.28
CA GLY A 540 28.68 1.47 -13.89
C GLY A 540 28.32 2.55 -12.86
N THR A 541 28.16 3.81 -13.26
CA THR A 541 27.77 4.90 -12.35
C THR A 541 26.40 4.62 -11.75
N PRO A 542 26.23 4.72 -10.40
CA PRO A 542 24.94 4.58 -9.77
C PRO A 542 23.93 5.64 -10.25
N LEU A 543 22.72 5.19 -10.61
CA LEU A 543 21.63 6.04 -11.09
C LEU A 543 20.41 5.93 -10.15
N TRP A 544 20.61 6.20 -8.88
CA TRP A 544 19.54 6.10 -7.89
C TRP A 544 19.06 7.47 -7.38
N ASP A 545 17.87 7.51 -6.84
CA ASP A 545 17.22 8.74 -6.38
C ASP A 545 17.30 8.94 -4.86
N GLY A 546 18.12 8.13 -4.17
CA GLY A 546 18.30 8.19 -2.73
C GLY A 546 17.35 7.29 -1.95
N ILE A 547 16.59 6.42 -2.64
CA ILE A 547 15.78 5.35 -2.06
C ILE A 547 16.38 4.03 -2.51
N GLU A 548 16.49 3.07 -1.59
CA GLU A 548 17.05 1.75 -1.88
C GLU A 548 16.12 0.60 -1.47
N MET A 549 16.44 -0.59 -1.90
CA MET A 549 15.88 -1.85 -1.41
C MET A 549 16.96 -2.54 -0.60
N ALA A 550 16.74 -2.71 0.69
CA ALA A 550 17.76 -3.26 1.58
C ALA A 550 17.48 -4.71 2.04
N GLY A 551 16.33 -5.27 1.68
CA GLY A 551 15.95 -6.62 2.10
C GLY A 551 15.80 -6.73 3.62
N PRO A 552 16.23 -7.83 4.28
CA PRO A 552 16.89 -9.04 3.74
C PRO A 552 15.95 -10.11 3.18
N TYR A 553 14.64 -9.91 3.19
CA TYR A 553 13.58 -10.81 2.74
C TYR A 553 13.61 -12.21 3.41
N SER A 554 14.23 -12.31 4.56
CA SER A 554 14.24 -13.47 5.43
C SER A 554 14.53 -13.06 6.86
N TRP A 555 14.12 -13.88 7.82
CA TRP A 555 14.29 -13.55 9.22
C TRP A 555 15.73 -13.22 9.60
N ARG A 556 15.89 -12.17 10.39
CA ARG A 556 17.18 -11.75 10.97
C ARG A 556 17.03 -11.50 12.47
N PRO A 557 18.10 -11.80 13.26
CA PRO A 557 18.06 -11.52 14.69
C PRO A 557 18.02 -10.01 14.95
N PRO A 558 17.53 -9.59 16.13
CA PRO A 558 17.51 -8.17 16.52
C PRO A 558 18.84 -7.44 16.35
N SER A 559 19.96 -8.13 16.61
CA SER A 559 21.32 -7.58 16.46
C SER A 559 21.66 -7.19 15.02
N TYR A 560 21.05 -7.80 14.02
CA TYR A 560 21.19 -7.43 12.60
C TYR A 560 20.71 -5.99 12.34
N TRP A 561 19.56 -5.68 12.82
CA TRP A 561 18.91 -4.39 12.61
C TRP A 561 19.67 -3.26 13.33
N PHE A 562 20.00 -3.47 14.61
CA PHE A 562 20.72 -2.47 15.39
C PHE A 562 22.19 -2.27 14.95
N ALA A 563 22.82 -3.29 14.41
CA ALA A 563 24.14 -3.16 13.82
C ALA A 563 24.14 -2.49 12.44
N GLY A 564 22.97 -2.29 11.86
CA GLY A 564 22.79 -1.68 10.52
C GLY A 564 23.50 -2.49 9.43
N ARG A 565 23.41 -3.84 9.53
CA ARG A 565 24.03 -4.77 8.56
C ARG A 565 23.40 -4.55 7.18
N TYR A 566 24.24 -4.54 6.16
CA TYR A 566 23.82 -4.26 4.77
C TYR A 566 22.88 -3.04 4.66
N ARG A 567 23.19 -1.93 5.40
CA ARG A 567 22.37 -0.72 5.47
C ARG A 567 20.93 -0.93 6.04
N ALA A 568 20.64 -2.09 6.61
CA ALA A 568 19.34 -2.34 7.22
C ALA A 568 18.96 -1.24 8.21
N ALA A 569 17.71 -0.81 8.14
CA ALA A 569 17.13 0.27 8.94
C ALA A 569 17.91 1.61 8.86
N ARG A 570 18.66 1.86 7.80
CA ARG A 570 19.38 3.14 7.57
C ARG A 570 18.92 3.80 6.28
N GLY A 571 19.11 5.13 6.23
CA GLY A 571 18.80 5.91 5.04
C GLY A 571 17.32 5.91 4.68
N SER A 572 17.03 5.66 3.42
CA SER A 572 15.68 5.57 2.86
C SER A 572 15.53 4.27 2.09
N SER A 573 14.66 3.40 2.60
CA SER A 573 14.39 2.11 1.96
C SER A 573 12.91 1.94 1.65
N ALA A 574 12.64 1.56 0.39
CA ALA A 574 11.30 1.23 -0.09
C ALA A 574 10.91 -0.22 0.21
N GLU A 575 11.88 -1.07 0.53
CA GLU A 575 11.66 -2.48 0.85
C GLU A 575 12.63 -2.96 1.91
N GLN A 576 12.09 -3.26 3.08
CA GLN A 576 12.81 -3.93 4.15
C GLN A 576 11.88 -4.89 4.87
N GLY A 577 12.34 -6.08 5.23
CA GLY A 577 11.52 -7.00 6.01
C GLY A 577 12.19 -8.34 6.24
N ASP A 578 11.76 -8.98 7.31
CA ASP A 578 12.17 -10.32 7.73
C ASP A 578 11.22 -11.40 7.19
N ASN A 579 10.79 -11.27 5.97
CA ASN A 579 9.81 -12.12 5.28
C ASN A 579 9.90 -13.61 5.69
N GLU A 580 8.95 -14.44 5.47
CA GLU A 580 8.73 -15.80 5.95
C GLU A 580 7.96 -15.82 7.27
N HIS A 581 6.79 -15.19 7.28
CA HIS A 581 5.94 -15.14 8.47
C HIS A 581 4.98 -16.32 8.52
N ILE A 582 5.18 -17.16 9.51
CA ILE A 582 4.24 -18.24 9.84
C ILE A 582 3.09 -17.60 10.63
N PRO A 583 1.84 -17.70 10.14
CA PRO A 583 0.70 -17.13 10.86
C PRO A 583 0.40 -17.92 12.14
N PRO A 584 -0.43 -17.39 13.04
CA PRO A 584 -0.93 -18.14 14.19
C PRO A 584 -1.60 -19.45 13.77
N PHE A 585 -1.53 -20.47 14.62
CA PHE A 585 -2.00 -21.83 14.31
C PHE A 585 -3.47 -21.88 13.86
N ALA A 586 -4.32 -21.00 14.39
CA ALA A 586 -5.71 -20.90 13.97
C ALA A 586 -5.86 -20.58 12.47
N SER A 587 -5.00 -19.71 11.93
CA SER A 587 -4.98 -19.40 10.49
C SER A 587 -4.42 -20.54 9.66
N LEU A 588 -3.39 -21.25 10.13
CA LEU A 588 -2.86 -22.44 9.43
C LEU A 588 -3.97 -23.46 9.17
N ARG A 589 -4.83 -23.72 10.17
CA ARG A 589 -5.97 -24.63 10.04
C ARG A 589 -7.01 -24.18 9.02
N SER A 590 -7.07 -22.91 8.71
CA SER A 590 -8.05 -22.37 7.76
C SER A 590 -7.71 -22.68 6.31
N PHE A 591 -6.43 -22.94 5.99
CA PHE A 591 -6.01 -23.18 4.61
C PHE A 591 -5.16 -24.43 4.39
N ILE A 592 -4.59 -25.03 5.43
CA ILE A 592 -3.86 -26.30 5.31
C ILE A 592 -4.78 -27.45 5.74
N PRO A 593 -5.01 -28.48 4.91
CA PRO A 593 -5.80 -29.66 5.26
C PRO A 593 -5.28 -30.33 6.53
N PRO A 594 -6.17 -30.89 7.40
CA PRO A 594 -5.78 -31.47 8.68
C PRO A 594 -4.69 -32.55 8.59
N ASP A 595 -4.74 -33.40 7.55
CA ASP A 595 -3.76 -34.46 7.28
C ASP A 595 -2.43 -33.91 6.73
N LYS A 596 -2.36 -32.64 6.36
CA LYS A 596 -1.18 -31.93 5.83
C LYS A 596 -0.60 -30.92 6.82
N LEU A 597 -1.22 -30.74 7.99
CA LEU A 597 -0.75 -29.74 8.97
C LEU A 597 0.65 -30.06 9.51
N TRP A 598 1.00 -31.34 9.66
CA TRP A 598 2.33 -31.72 10.15
C TRP A 598 2.73 -33.13 9.70
N PRO A 599 4.03 -33.40 9.40
CA PRO A 599 5.14 -32.44 9.32
C PRO A 599 5.00 -31.48 8.13
N ILE A 600 5.87 -30.46 8.05
CA ILE A 600 5.99 -29.58 6.89
C ILE A 600 6.16 -30.43 5.62
N ASN A 601 5.35 -30.15 4.61
CA ASN A 601 5.20 -30.92 3.37
C ASN A 601 4.94 -30.00 2.17
N ASP A 602 4.62 -30.57 1.02
CA ASP A 602 4.41 -29.84 -0.24
C ASP A 602 3.33 -28.77 -0.15
N THR A 603 2.25 -28.97 0.64
CA THR A 603 1.22 -27.95 0.85
C THR A 603 1.79 -26.71 1.55
N TRP A 604 2.66 -26.90 2.53
CA TRP A 604 3.36 -25.79 3.18
C TRP A 604 4.26 -25.04 2.21
N TYR A 605 5.05 -25.79 1.40
CA TYR A 605 5.91 -25.15 0.40
C TYR A 605 5.11 -24.44 -0.69
N PHE A 606 3.93 -24.92 -1.04
CA PHE A 606 3.01 -24.24 -1.94
C PHE A 606 2.62 -22.85 -1.38
N HIS A 607 2.20 -22.78 -0.12
CA HIS A 607 1.83 -21.54 0.55
C HIS A 607 3.04 -20.68 0.96
N ALA A 608 4.25 -21.20 0.94
CA ALA A 608 5.45 -20.40 1.14
C ALA A 608 5.69 -19.41 0.02
N GLY A 609 5.14 -19.68 -1.16
CA GLY A 609 5.50 -18.97 -2.38
C GLY A 609 7.01 -19.12 -2.64
N ALA A 610 7.45 -19.09 -3.86
CA ALA A 610 8.88 -19.19 -4.07
C ALA A 610 9.40 -17.86 -4.61
N ASN A 611 9.79 -16.96 -3.75
CA ASN A 611 10.65 -15.85 -4.14
C ASN A 611 12.11 -16.39 -4.25
N PRO A 612 12.89 -16.01 -5.28
CA PRO A 612 14.29 -16.44 -5.45
C PRO A 612 15.22 -16.04 -4.31
N GLY A 613 14.93 -14.93 -3.64
CA GLY A 613 15.68 -14.46 -2.49
C GLY A 613 15.30 -15.16 -1.19
N ASN A 614 14.17 -15.86 -1.20
CA ASN A 614 13.62 -16.58 -0.07
C ASN A 614 13.90 -18.06 -0.24
N ALA A 615 14.68 -18.66 0.67
CA ALA A 615 14.94 -20.10 0.67
C ALA A 615 13.67 -20.92 1.01
N GLY A 616 12.51 -20.32 0.97
CA GLY A 616 11.25 -20.87 1.38
C GLY A 616 11.26 -21.16 2.89
N LEU A 617 10.39 -22.03 3.35
CA LEU A 617 10.29 -22.43 4.77
C LEU A 617 11.58 -22.94 5.40
N THR A 618 12.62 -23.25 4.60
CA THR A 618 13.89 -23.79 5.09
C THR A 618 14.62 -22.79 5.98
N SER A 619 14.57 -21.50 5.66
CA SER A 619 15.24 -20.46 6.45
C SER A 619 14.55 -20.29 7.80
N ILE A 620 13.25 -20.04 7.85
CA ILE A 620 12.53 -19.84 9.12
C ILE A 620 12.49 -21.11 9.98
N ARG A 621 12.39 -22.29 9.35
CA ARG A 621 12.49 -23.56 10.07
C ARG A 621 13.83 -23.69 10.76
N ARG A 622 14.93 -23.36 10.07
CA ARG A 622 16.29 -23.39 10.66
C ARG A 622 16.41 -22.42 11.83
N VAL A 623 15.87 -21.21 11.70
CA VAL A 623 15.81 -20.22 12.78
C VAL A 623 15.12 -20.80 14.01
N ILE A 624 13.94 -21.38 13.82
CA ILE A 624 13.14 -21.95 14.91
C ILE A 624 13.88 -23.11 15.58
N ASP A 625 14.40 -24.06 14.79
CA ASP A 625 15.09 -25.24 15.30
C ASP A 625 16.36 -24.87 16.09
N LEU A 626 17.17 -23.93 15.59
CA LEU A 626 18.42 -23.53 16.24
C LEU A 626 18.24 -22.60 17.42
N ARG A 627 17.22 -21.74 17.39
CA ARG A 627 17.00 -20.70 18.39
C ARG A 627 16.03 -21.14 19.49
N TYR A 628 14.92 -21.79 19.11
CA TYR A 628 13.82 -22.18 20.00
C TYR A 628 13.70 -23.70 20.18
N GLY A 629 14.53 -24.48 19.49
CA GLY A 629 14.51 -25.94 19.51
C GLY A 629 13.46 -26.55 18.58
N THR A 630 13.66 -27.81 18.24
CA THR A 630 12.83 -28.56 17.27
C THR A 630 11.36 -28.61 17.71
N SER A 631 10.46 -28.53 16.74
CA SER A 631 9.01 -28.61 16.95
C SER A 631 8.50 -29.99 16.58
N THR A 632 7.49 -30.47 17.31
CA THR A 632 6.86 -31.80 17.11
C THR A 632 5.42 -31.70 16.57
N SER A 633 4.87 -30.48 16.48
CA SER A 633 3.55 -30.20 15.91
C SER A 633 3.54 -28.86 15.20
N ALA A 634 2.54 -28.65 14.32
CA ALA A 634 2.32 -27.37 13.66
C ALA A 634 2.02 -26.23 14.66
N GLU A 635 1.28 -26.52 15.71
CA GLU A 635 0.97 -25.54 16.77
C GLU A 635 2.25 -25.08 17.49
N MET A 636 3.08 -26.04 17.94
CA MET A 636 4.35 -25.70 18.57
C MET A 636 5.28 -24.92 17.61
N PHE A 637 5.28 -25.25 16.33
CA PHE A 637 6.05 -24.54 15.33
C PHE A 637 5.53 -23.10 15.16
N ALA A 638 4.22 -22.93 15.04
CA ALA A 638 3.59 -21.62 14.95
C ALA A 638 3.84 -20.74 16.18
N ASP A 639 3.73 -21.30 17.40
CA ASP A 639 4.00 -20.56 18.63
C ASP A 639 5.43 -20.03 18.71
N LYS A 640 6.41 -20.86 18.35
CA LYS A 640 7.82 -20.45 18.27
C LYS A 640 8.05 -19.40 17.19
N ALA A 641 7.34 -19.52 16.06
CA ALA A 641 7.40 -18.54 14.99
C ALA A 641 6.88 -17.17 15.45
N GLN A 642 5.80 -17.12 16.28
CA GLN A 642 5.31 -15.85 16.82
C GLN A 642 6.37 -15.13 17.67
N LEU A 643 7.17 -15.85 18.44
CA LEU A 643 8.30 -15.26 19.19
C LEU A 643 9.35 -14.68 18.25
N ALA A 644 9.76 -15.48 17.26
CA ALA A 644 10.79 -15.07 16.29
C ALA A 644 10.36 -13.83 15.50
N HIS A 645 9.11 -13.81 15.02
CA HIS A 645 8.58 -12.67 14.26
C HIS A 645 8.41 -11.43 15.14
N TYR A 646 7.89 -11.58 16.36
CA TYR A 646 7.73 -10.47 17.30
C TYR A 646 9.05 -9.75 17.52
N GLU A 647 10.14 -10.47 17.82
CA GLU A 647 11.42 -9.84 18.14
C GLU A 647 12.12 -9.22 16.93
N SER A 648 12.09 -9.86 15.75
CA SER A 648 12.74 -9.35 14.55
C SER A 648 12.02 -8.12 14.00
N THR A 649 10.70 -8.20 13.81
CA THR A 649 9.90 -7.09 13.27
C THR A 649 9.93 -5.87 14.22
N ARG A 650 9.88 -6.10 15.55
CA ARG A 650 10.08 -5.03 16.53
C ARG A 650 11.43 -4.37 16.35
N ALA A 651 12.50 -5.15 16.30
CA ALA A 651 13.87 -4.65 16.22
C ALA A 651 14.12 -3.84 14.95
N GLN A 652 13.50 -4.19 13.82
CA GLN A 652 13.57 -3.41 12.60
C GLN A 652 13.07 -1.97 12.83
N PHE A 653 11.86 -1.81 13.37
CA PHE A 653 11.29 -0.48 13.59
C PHE A 653 11.95 0.26 14.76
N GLU A 654 12.33 -0.43 15.83
CA GLU A 654 13.05 0.17 16.95
C GLU A 654 14.45 0.67 16.54
N SER A 655 15.19 -0.09 15.76
CA SER A 655 16.52 0.32 15.29
C SER A 655 16.44 1.52 14.36
N PHE A 656 15.46 1.54 13.47
CA PHE A 656 15.15 2.69 12.61
C PHE A 656 14.83 3.93 13.46
N ALA A 657 13.94 3.81 14.43
CA ALA A 657 13.55 4.92 15.29
C ALA A 657 14.72 5.41 16.16
N ALA A 658 15.51 4.49 16.72
CA ALA A 658 16.67 4.80 17.57
C ALA A 658 17.87 5.38 16.80
N GLY A 659 17.90 5.28 15.48
CA GLY A 659 18.91 5.89 14.62
C GLY A 659 18.76 7.41 14.48
N GLY A 660 17.55 7.92 14.61
CA GLY A 660 17.24 9.35 14.52
C GLY A 660 17.32 9.90 13.09
N TRP A 661 16.88 11.16 12.94
CA TRP A 661 16.73 11.78 11.63
C TRP A 661 18.03 11.88 10.81
N ASP A 662 19.19 12.03 11.45
CA ASP A 662 20.46 12.23 10.75
C ASP A 662 20.83 11.03 9.88
N SER A 663 20.46 9.82 10.29
CA SER A 663 20.82 8.59 9.60
C SER A 663 19.63 7.78 9.03
N HIS A 664 18.40 8.20 9.31
CA HIS A 664 17.18 7.46 8.95
C HIS A 664 16.10 8.42 8.43
N LYS A 665 15.52 8.13 7.26
CA LYS A 665 14.50 8.96 6.62
C LYS A 665 13.24 8.19 6.30
N MET A 666 13.38 6.95 5.79
CA MET A 666 12.28 6.11 5.34
C MET A 666 12.60 4.64 5.59
N THR A 667 11.66 3.90 6.15
CA THR A 667 11.64 2.43 6.11
C THR A 667 10.24 1.97 5.75
N ILE A 668 10.13 1.13 4.72
CA ILE A 668 8.88 0.53 4.30
C ILE A 668 9.02 -0.98 4.42
N TYR A 669 8.16 -1.56 5.28
CA TYR A 669 8.16 -3.00 5.52
C TYR A 669 7.56 -3.73 4.32
N TRP A 670 8.21 -4.76 3.84
CA TRP A 670 7.77 -5.60 2.75
C TRP A 670 7.28 -6.95 3.30
N MET A 671 5.93 -7.16 3.58
CA MET A 671 4.76 -6.37 3.24
C MET A 671 3.83 -6.20 4.46
N LEU A 672 2.82 -5.31 4.36
CA LEU A 672 1.85 -5.09 5.43
C LEU A 672 0.95 -6.31 5.63
N ASN A 673 0.32 -6.78 4.54
CA ASN A 673 -0.75 -7.78 4.56
C ASN A 673 -0.54 -8.88 3.52
N GLY A 674 -1.15 -10.02 3.75
CA GLY A 674 -1.21 -11.13 2.78
C GLY A 674 -2.20 -10.86 1.65
N HIS A 675 -1.78 -11.10 0.42
CA HIS A 675 -2.63 -11.08 -0.77
C HIS A 675 -3.41 -12.40 -0.95
N TRP A 676 -2.93 -13.48 -0.32
CA TRP A 676 -3.56 -14.79 -0.18
C TRP A 676 -3.00 -15.47 1.07
N PRO A 677 -3.55 -16.60 1.53
CA PRO A 677 -2.98 -17.33 2.67
C PRO A 677 -1.58 -17.86 2.36
N SER A 678 -0.57 -17.05 2.62
CA SER A 678 0.84 -17.37 2.36
C SER A 678 1.71 -17.07 3.57
N PHE A 679 2.94 -17.58 3.54
CA PHE A 679 3.95 -17.32 4.55
C PHE A 679 4.90 -16.19 4.16
N PHE A 680 4.59 -15.46 3.09
CA PHE A 680 5.46 -14.41 2.58
C PHE A 680 5.08 -13.05 3.14
N GLY A 681 5.99 -12.47 3.91
CA GLY A 681 6.12 -11.05 4.17
C GLY A 681 4.98 -10.30 4.86
N ASN A 682 4.19 -10.94 5.73
CA ASN A 682 2.98 -10.30 6.24
C ASN A 682 3.11 -9.86 7.70
N ILE A 683 2.91 -8.57 8.02
CA ILE A 683 2.79 -8.13 9.42
C ILE A 683 1.55 -8.75 10.07
N PHE A 684 0.48 -8.94 9.29
CA PHE A 684 -0.69 -9.74 9.66
C PHE A 684 -1.15 -10.59 8.47
N ASP A 685 -1.79 -11.70 8.75
CA ASP A 685 -2.10 -12.70 7.74
C ASP A 685 -3.29 -12.32 6.84
N TYR A 686 -3.53 -13.15 5.82
CA TYR A 686 -4.63 -12.96 4.88
C TYR A 686 -6.00 -12.87 5.56
N TYR A 687 -6.21 -13.60 6.66
CA TYR A 687 -7.49 -13.60 7.40
C TYR A 687 -7.66 -12.38 8.32
N LEU A 688 -6.76 -11.40 8.25
CA LEU A 688 -6.72 -10.23 9.12
C LEU A 688 -6.48 -10.61 10.60
N ARG A 689 -5.77 -11.72 10.86
CA ARG A 689 -5.41 -12.10 12.22
C ARG A 689 -4.05 -11.50 12.58
N PRO A 690 -3.99 -10.65 13.61
CA PRO A 690 -2.73 -10.11 14.09
C PRO A 690 -1.95 -11.18 14.88
N GLY A 691 -0.71 -11.41 14.49
CA GLY A 691 0.22 -12.33 15.14
C GLY A 691 1.36 -11.63 15.86
N GLY A 692 2.44 -12.40 16.17
CA GLY A 692 3.64 -11.86 16.84
C GLY A 692 4.29 -10.71 16.07
N ALA A 693 4.37 -10.78 14.74
CA ALA A 693 4.89 -9.70 13.92
C ALA A 693 4.11 -8.38 14.08
N TYR A 694 2.77 -8.46 14.15
CA TYR A 694 1.91 -7.30 14.33
C TYR A 694 2.23 -6.56 15.64
N TYR A 695 2.25 -7.28 16.76
CA TYR A 695 2.51 -6.65 18.06
C TYR A 695 3.97 -6.24 18.23
N GLY A 696 4.90 -6.97 17.61
CA GLY A 696 6.28 -6.54 17.49
C GLY A 696 6.41 -5.21 16.76
N ALA A 697 5.82 -5.09 15.56
CA ALA A 697 5.77 -3.85 14.79
C ALA A 697 5.11 -2.72 15.59
N LYS A 698 3.96 -2.98 16.22
CA LYS A 698 3.22 -1.99 17.03
C LYS A 698 4.07 -1.43 18.18
N LYS A 699 4.89 -2.28 18.82
CA LYS A 699 5.86 -1.82 19.83
C LYS A 699 6.93 -0.91 19.23
N GLY A 700 7.51 -1.31 18.10
CA GLY A 700 8.58 -0.55 17.42
C GLY A 700 8.10 0.76 16.78
N LEU A 701 6.82 0.84 16.42
CA LEU A 701 6.20 2.01 15.76
C LEU A 701 5.61 3.03 16.75
N ARG A 702 5.67 2.79 18.06
CA ARG A 702 5.17 3.76 19.05
C ARG A 702 5.84 5.11 18.91
N PRO A 703 5.07 6.22 18.90
CA PRO A 703 5.65 7.54 18.73
C PRO A 703 6.55 7.98 19.90
N LEU A 704 6.31 7.49 21.10
CA LEU A 704 7.17 7.69 22.27
C LEU A 704 7.50 6.32 22.87
N SER A 705 8.77 5.96 22.94
CA SER A 705 9.16 4.64 23.42
C SER A 705 10.53 4.62 24.12
N VAL A 706 10.79 3.56 24.85
CA VAL A 706 12.09 3.19 25.39
C VAL A 706 12.59 1.95 24.65
N VAL A 707 13.77 2.05 24.06
CA VAL A 707 14.36 1.05 23.16
C VAL A 707 15.62 0.47 23.77
N PHE A 708 15.73 -0.85 23.76
CA PHE A 708 16.93 -1.59 24.14
C PHE A 708 17.54 -2.22 22.89
N ASP A 709 18.80 -1.96 22.60
CA ASP A 709 19.44 -2.33 21.35
C ASP A 709 19.92 -3.81 21.25
N SER A 710 19.43 -4.67 22.10
CA SER A 710 19.62 -6.11 22.05
C SER A 710 21.09 -6.56 21.85
N TYR A 711 22.03 -5.89 22.51
CA TYR A 711 23.47 -6.17 22.41
C TYR A 711 24.02 -6.10 20.96
N ALA A 712 23.62 -5.08 20.23
CA ALA A 712 24.04 -4.87 18.85
C ALA A 712 25.56 -4.78 18.64
N THR A 713 26.33 -4.51 19.69
CA THR A 713 27.79 -4.35 19.66
C THR A 713 28.47 -5.46 20.48
N GLY A 714 28.93 -6.47 19.80
CA GLY A 714 29.34 -7.82 20.24
C GLY A 714 30.36 -8.02 21.35
N GLU A 715 31.58 -7.45 21.33
CA GLU A 715 32.70 -7.97 22.11
C GLU A 715 32.60 -7.72 23.64
N HIS A 716 31.93 -6.69 24.07
CA HIS A 716 31.84 -6.35 25.51
C HIS A 716 30.44 -6.48 26.09
N ARG A 717 29.47 -7.03 25.33
CA ARG A 717 28.08 -7.20 25.75
C ARG A 717 27.52 -5.98 26.47
N GLN A 718 27.79 -4.81 25.95
CA GLN A 718 27.12 -3.61 26.38
C GLN A 718 25.90 -3.38 25.53
N ALA A 719 24.78 -3.02 26.14
CA ALA A 719 23.57 -2.63 25.46
C ALA A 719 23.20 -1.20 25.87
N HIS A 720 22.66 -0.47 24.90
CA HIS A 720 22.20 0.88 25.13
C HIS A 720 20.70 0.93 25.23
N VAL A 721 20.21 1.72 26.16
CA VAL A 721 18.80 2.06 26.30
C VAL A 721 18.61 3.50 25.92
N ARG A 722 17.69 3.75 25.02
CA ARG A 722 17.40 5.08 24.45
C ARG A 722 15.94 5.41 24.62
N VAL A 723 15.63 6.69 24.77
CA VAL A 723 14.27 7.22 24.66
C VAL A 723 14.13 7.80 23.25
N VAL A 724 13.10 7.36 22.54
CA VAL A 724 12.77 7.81 21.20
C VAL A 724 11.48 8.60 21.25
N ASN A 725 11.47 9.80 20.69
CA ASN A 725 10.29 10.65 20.58
C ASN A 725 10.06 11.03 19.10
N GLN A 726 9.12 10.36 18.46
CA GLN A 726 8.66 10.67 17.11
C GLN A 726 7.33 11.43 17.10
N GLY A 727 6.86 11.84 18.27
CA GLY A 727 5.69 12.70 18.42
C GLY A 727 5.99 14.17 18.11
N PRO A 728 4.95 15.00 18.03
CA PRO A 728 5.07 16.40 17.61
C PRO A 728 5.66 17.32 18.70
N ASP A 729 5.68 16.91 19.96
CA ASP A 729 6.02 17.75 21.10
C ASP A 729 7.30 17.28 21.80
N ASP A 730 8.11 18.22 22.27
CA ASP A 730 9.23 17.95 23.15
C ASP A 730 8.78 17.30 24.47
N ARG A 731 9.60 16.39 24.98
CA ARG A 731 9.38 15.74 26.27
C ARG A 731 10.54 16.05 27.22
N LYS A 732 10.24 16.36 28.48
CA LYS A 732 11.25 16.75 29.49
C LYS A 732 10.96 16.09 30.83
N GLY A 733 12.04 15.84 31.60
CA GLY A 733 11.92 15.27 32.93
C GLY A 733 11.56 13.78 32.98
N LEU A 734 11.59 13.11 31.84
CA LEU A 734 11.26 11.69 31.76
C LEU A 734 12.22 10.85 32.61
N ARG A 735 11.72 9.69 33.01
CA ARG A 735 12.47 8.68 33.77
C ARG A 735 12.48 7.37 32.99
N VAL A 736 13.61 6.67 33.03
CA VAL A 736 13.74 5.30 32.53
C VAL A 736 14.10 4.39 33.67
N ARG A 737 13.39 3.27 33.78
CA ARG A 737 13.75 2.17 34.66
C ARG A 737 13.97 0.90 33.87
N VAL A 738 15.07 0.21 34.10
CA VAL A 738 15.35 -1.09 33.48
C VAL A 738 15.57 -2.12 34.56
N ARG A 739 14.81 -3.21 34.49
CA ARG A 739 14.96 -4.36 35.37
C ARG A 739 15.30 -5.60 34.56
N ILE A 740 16.28 -6.35 35.04
CA ILE A 740 16.67 -7.63 34.46
C ILE A 740 16.14 -8.73 35.38
N TYR A 741 15.39 -9.67 34.82
CA TYR A 741 14.82 -10.81 35.51
C TYR A 741 15.42 -12.10 35.00
N ASP A 742 15.69 -13.06 35.87
CA ASP A 742 15.98 -14.45 35.46
C ASP A 742 14.68 -15.21 35.15
N LEU A 743 14.78 -16.41 34.61
CA LEU A 743 13.62 -17.25 34.23
C LEU A 743 12.73 -17.59 35.45
N SER A 744 13.24 -17.52 36.67
CA SER A 744 12.44 -17.75 37.90
C SER A 744 11.62 -16.51 38.31
N GLY A 745 11.80 -15.38 37.63
CA GLY A 745 11.12 -14.13 37.94
C GLY A 745 11.84 -13.25 38.97
N ARG A 746 13.07 -13.64 39.41
CA ARG A 746 13.82 -12.85 40.39
C ARG A 746 14.54 -11.70 39.67
N VAL A 747 14.45 -10.49 40.26
CA VAL A 747 15.19 -9.30 39.77
C VAL A 747 16.68 -9.51 40.07
N ARG A 748 17.49 -9.37 39.01
CA ARG A 748 18.95 -9.51 39.02
C ARG A 748 19.67 -8.17 38.90
N ASP A 749 19.02 -7.18 38.27
CA ASP A 749 19.50 -5.81 38.18
C ASP A 749 18.31 -4.84 38.12
N ASP A 750 18.42 -3.65 38.68
CA ASP A 750 17.42 -2.58 38.67
C ASP A 750 18.15 -1.24 38.55
N ARG A 751 18.06 -0.64 37.36
CA ARG A 751 18.73 0.62 37.04
C ARG A 751 17.74 1.69 36.65
N ARG A 752 18.11 2.93 36.92
CA ARG A 752 17.25 4.10 36.65
C ARG A 752 18.08 5.25 36.07
N ALA A 753 17.45 5.99 35.18
CA ALA A 753 17.92 7.30 34.72
C ALA A 753 16.76 8.28 34.86
N GLU A 754 17.07 9.49 35.28
CA GLU A 754 16.08 10.54 35.54
C GLU A 754 16.46 11.85 34.81
N GLY A 755 15.49 12.75 34.64
CA GLY A 755 15.68 14.06 34.02
C GLY A 755 15.94 14.01 32.52
N ILE A 756 15.51 12.94 31.83
CA ILE A 756 15.72 12.78 30.40
C ILE A 756 14.86 13.80 29.64
N ALA A 757 15.50 14.52 28.74
CA ALA A 757 14.82 15.37 27.77
C ALA A 757 15.06 14.84 26.36
N VAL A 758 14.00 14.82 25.54
CA VAL A 758 14.04 14.40 24.14
C VAL A 758 13.14 15.31 23.31
N GLU A 759 13.72 15.91 22.28
CA GLU A 759 13.00 16.80 21.36
C GLU A 759 12.04 16.02 20.46
N SER A 760 11.10 16.71 19.86
CA SER A 760 10.25 16.16 18.78
C SER A 760 11.14 15.64 17.64
N GLY A 761 10.90 14.40 17.19
CA GLY A 761 11.72 13.71 16.19
C GLY A 761 13.09 13.26 16.71
N GLY A 762 13.37 13.40 18.01
CA GLY A 762 14.68 13.16 18.60
C GLY A 762 14.86 11.82 19.30
N VAL A 763 16.12 11.55 19.67
CA VAL A 763 16.56 10.36 20.41
C VAL A 763 17.47 10.81 21.54
N ALA A 764 17.25 10.31 22.76
CA ALA A 764 18.06 10.58 23.93
C ALA A 764 18.65 9.29 24.51
N ALA A 765 19.95 9.28 24.82
CA ALA A 765 20.57 8.19 25.57
C ALA A 765 20.05 8.18 27.01
N ALA A 766 19.73 7.02 27.55
CA ALA A 766 19.22 6.84 28.91
C ALA A 766 20.21 6.05 29.78
N LEU A 767 20.54 4.83 29.41
CA LEU A 767 21.37 3.90 30.18
C LEU A 767 22.26 3.07 29.27
N THR A 768 23.39 2.64 29.82
CA THR A 768 24.23 1.57 29.28
C THR A 768 24.16 0.40 30.24
N LEU A 769 23.81 -0.79 29.75
CA LEU A 769 23.74 -2.01 30.53
C LEU A 769 24.96 -2.88 30.25
N GLY A 770 25.45 -3.52 31.29
CA GLY A 770 26.48 -4.55 31.18
C GLY A 770 25.90 -5.89 30.70
N PRO A 771 26.71 -6.94 30.67
CA PRO A 771 26.26 -8.27 30.32
C PRO A 771 25.16 -8.76 31.28
N GLY A 772 24.25 -9.55 30.74
CA GLY A 772 23.17 -10.15 31.53
C GLY A 772 23.66 -11.19 32.56
N PRO A 773 22.74 -11.80 33.35
CA PRO A 773 23.08 -12.81 34.34
C PRO A 773 23.81 -13.99 33.72
N THR A 774 24.90 -14.43 34.38
CA THR A 774 25.74 -15.54 33.86
C THR A 774 25.20 -16.92 34.30
N ASP A 775 24.30 -16.97 35.27
CA ASP A 775 23.69 -18.18 35.82
C ASP A 775 22.27 -18.47 35.31
N SER A 776 21.74 -17.63 34.42
CA SER A 776 20.48 -17.88 33.71
C SER A 776 20.72 -18.03 32.20
N PRO A 777 20.29 -19.12 31.56
CA PRO A 777 20.50 -19.33 30.13
C PRO A 777 19.73 -18.30 29.27
N VAL A 778 18.53 -17.92 29.73
CA VAL A 778 17.68 -16.86 29.18
C VAL A 778 17.27 -15.92 30.30
N PHE A 779 17.11 -14.66 30.02
CA PHE A 779 16.69 -13.65 30.97
C PHE A 779 15.82 -12.59 30.28
N PHE A 780 15.04 -11.86 31.07
CA PHE A 780 14.17 -10.80 30.55
C PHE A 780 14.75 -9.42 30.90
N VAL A 781 14.75 -8.53 29.92
CA VAL A 781 15.03 -7.10 30.11
C VAL A 781 13.71 -6.35 29.98
N ARG A 782 13.25 -5.74 31.07
CA ARG A 782 12.08 -4.88 31.10
C ARG A 782 12.51 -3.43 31.15
N ALA A 783 12.20 -2.66 30.14
CA ALA A 783 12.46 -1.24 30.05
C ALA A 783 11.13 -0.46 30.15
N GLU A 784 11.06 0.44 31.12
CA GLU A 784 9.89 1.27 31.38
C GLU A 784 10.23 2.74 31.18
N LEU A 785 9.37 3.47 30.47
CA LEU A 785 9.43 4.93 30.34
C LEU A 785 8.32 5.53 31.21
N LEU A 786 8.70 6.47 32.04
CA LEU A 786 7.84 7.03 33.06
C LEU A 786 7.83 8.57 32.97
N GLU A 787 6.70 9.18 33.30
CA GLU A 787 6.59 10.62 33.56
C GLU A 787 7.36 11.02 34.84
N PRO A 788 7.61 12.31 35.09
CA PRO A 788 8.27 12.78 36.31
C PRO A 788 7.56 12.36 37.62
N ASP A 789 6.24 12.18 37.57
CA ASP A 789 5.43 11.73 38.71
C ASP A 789 5.48 10.21 38.96
N GLY A 790 6.10 9.47 38.05
CA GLY A 790 6.21 8.01 38.10
C GLY A 790 5.11 7.25 37.32
N THR A 791 4.19 7.95 36.69
CA THR A 791 3.19 7.33 35.81
C THR A 791 3.89 6.67 34.62
N ARG A 792 3.58 5.40 34.34
CA ARG A 792 4.17 4.65 33.24
C ARG A 792 3.54 5.05 31.91
N LEU A 793 4.36 5.56 30.99
CA LEU A 793 3.96 5.92 29.63
C LEU A 793 3.97 4.72 28.70
N THR A 794 5.06 3.96 28.74
CA THR A 794 5.22 2.76 27.89
C THR A 794 6.21 1.79 28.51
N GLU A 795 6.15 0.55 28.07
CA GLU A 795 7.14 -0.47 28.42
C GLU A 795 7.43 -1.38 27.24
N ASN A 796 8.65 -1.92 27.24
CA ASN A 796 9.07 -3.00 26.37
C ASN A 796 9.72 -4.11 27.18
N VAL A 797 9.42 -5.36 26.82
CA VAL A 797 9.99 -6.56 27.40
C VAL A 797 10.77 -7.31 26.33
N TYR A 798 12.05 -7.57 26.60
CA TYR A 798 12.94 -8.29 25.73
C TYR A 798 13.38 -9.58 26.41
N TRP A 799 13.41 -10.69 25.68
CA TRP A 799 14.02 -11.92 26.14
C TRP A 799 15.39 -12.06 25.47
N GLN A 800 16.37 -12.38 26.26
CA GLN A 800 17.77 -12.42 25.84
C GLN A 800 18.39 -13.74 26.27
N SER A 801 19.25 -14.28 25.43
CA SER A 801 20.05 -15.46 25.75
C SER A 801 21.46 -15.06 26.20
N ARG A 802 22.03 -15.88 27.05
CA ARG A 802 23.45 -15.78 27.39
C ARG A 802 24.33 -16.06 26.17
N GLN A 803 23.92 -16.98 25.31
CA GLN A 803 24.52 -17.19 24.00
C GLN A 803 23.89 -16.19 23.03
N ILE A 804 24.72 -15.35 22.43
CA ILE A 804 24.24 -14.31 21.51
C ILE A 804 24.12 -14.81 20.07
N ASP A 805 23.33 -14.07 19.29
CA ASP A 805 23.39 -14.13 17.83
C ASP A 805 24.67 -13.42 17.40
N ASP A 806 25.61 -14.17 16.85
CA ASP A 806 26.85 -13.64 16.28
C ASP A 806 26.77 -13.66 14.76
N LEU A 807 26.85 -12.49 14.17
CA LEU A 807 26.86 -12.30 12.74
C LEU A 807 28.30 -12.29 12.24
N GLY A 808 28.57 -13.06 11.22
CA GLY A 808 29.91 -13.10 10.61
C GLY A 808 30.38 -11.73 10.09
N PRO A 809 31.54 -11.66 9.45
CA PRO A 809 32.09 -10.41 8.94
C PRO A 809 31.13 -9.68 8.00
N PRO A 810 30.93 -8.35 8.16
CA PRO A 810 29.93 -7.61 7.40
C PRO A 810 30.21 -7.50 5.90
N GLU A 811 31.45 -7.67 5.49
CA GLU A 811 31.87 -7.69 4.08
C GLU A 811 31.29 -8.89 3.28
N ASN A 812 30.76 -9.88 3.97
CA ASN A 812 30.09 -11.03 3.34
C ASN A 812 28.58 -10.86 3.21
N ASP A 813 28.04 -9.74 3.68
CA ASP A 813 26.59 -9.47 3.59
C ASP A 813 26.18 -9.08 2.17
N THR A 814 24.99 -9.53 1.80
CA THR A 814 24.28 -9.09 0.59
C THR A 814 22.87 -8.68 0.97
N ALA A 815 22.12 -8.13 0.02
CA ALA A 815 20.70 -7.83 0.22
C ALA A 815 19.88 -9.05 0.67
N PHE A 816 20.33 -10.27 0.34
CA PHE A 816 19.57 -11.49 0.57
C PHE A 816 20.21 -12.43 1.58
N ALA A 817 21.48 -12.24 1.92
CA ALA A 817 22.23 -13.17 2.76
C ALA A 817 23.15 -12.48 3.77
N THR A 818 23.14 -12.98 4.99
CA THR A 818 24.06 -12.59 6.07
C THR A 818 24.55 -13.87 6.74
N THR A 819 25.84 -13.98 6.91
CA THR A 819 26.41 -15.14 7.63
C THR A 819 26.11 -15.00 9.13
N GLN A 820 25.47 -16.02 9.70
CA GLN A 820 25.26 -16.13 11.15
C GLN A 820 26.16 -17.26 11.69
N VAL A 821 27.07 -16.90 12.55
CA VAL A 821 28.11 -17.80 13.11
C VAL A 821 27.57 -18.57 14.30
N SER A 822 26.84 -17.88 15.20
CA SER A 822 26.14 -18.50 16.31
C SER A 822 24.73 -17.95 16.43
N TRP A 823 23.88 -18.71 17.12
CA TRP A 823 22.47 -18.40 17.34
C TRP A 823 22.22 -18.25 18.83
N ALA A 824 21.40 -17.30 19.21
CA ALA A 824 20.94 -17.21 20.57
C ALA A 824 20.14 -18.47 20.96
N ASP A 825 20.49 -19.11 22.06
CA ASP A 825 19.77 -20.29 22.56
C ASP A 825 18.62 -19.86 23.48
N MET A 826 17.41 -19.93 22.98
CA MET A 826 16.17 -19.60 23.68
C MET A 826 15.41 -20.86 24.15
N THR A 827 16.01 -22.05 24.02
CA THR A 827 15.34 -23.33 24.30
C THR A 827 14.81 -23.43 25.75
N ALA A 828 15.44 -22.74 26.70
CA ALA A 828 14.98 -22.67 28.08
C ALA A 828 13.58 -22.05 28.25
N LEU A 829 13.10 -21.26 27.28
CA LEU A 829 11.72 -20.78 27.26
C LEU A 829 10.68 -21.91 27.14
N ASN A 830 11.03 -23.04 26.53
CA ASN A 830 10.13 -24.18 26.38
C ASN A 830 9.78 -24.84 27.74
N THR A 831 10.63 -24.61 28.74
CA THR A 831 10.48 -25.15 30.11
C THR A 831 10.18 -24.07 31.14
N ILE A 832 9.89 -22.83 30.69
CA ILE A 832 9.51 -21.77 31.61
C ILE A 832 8.27 -22.18 32.43
N ALA A 833 8.25 -21.79 33.71
CA ALA A 833 7.09 -22.05 34.57
C ALA A 833 5.84 -21.35 33.98
N ARG A 834 4.73 -22.08 34.00
CA ARG A 834 3.43 -21.60 33.50
C ARG A 834 2.52 -21.32 34.69
N PRO A 835 2.52 -20.10 35.25
CA PRO A 835 1.74 -19.78 36.42
C PRO A 835 0.25 -19.83 36.11
N ARG A 836 -0.54 -20.24 37.10
CA ARG A 836 -2.00 -20.09 37.00
C ARG A 836 -2.37 -18.63 37.16
N MET A 837 -2.84 -18.04 36.04
CA MET A 837 -3.29 -16.65 36.00
C MET A 837 -4.71 -16.49 36.53
N ASN A 838 -4.98 -15.36 37.19
CA ASN A 838 -6.36 -14.92 37.45
C ASN A 838 -6.77 -14.04 36.24
N ILE A 839 -7.73 -14.53 35.46
CA ILE A 839 -8.19 -13.89 34.22
C ILE A 839 -9.63 -13.42 34.44
N THR A 840 -9.89 -12.15 34.15
CA THR A 840 -11.25 -11.59 34.09
C THR A 840 -11.41 -10.76 32.83
N ALA A 841 -12.62 -10.75 32.28
CA ALA A 841 -12.96 -9.93 31.11
C ALA A 841 -14.23 -9.13 31.41
N ARG A 842 -14.22 -7.85 31.01
CA ARG A 842 -15.36 -6.94 31.20
C ARG A 842 -15.67 -6.19 29.92
N ALA A 843 -16.95 -6.02 29.63
CA ALA A 843 -17.37 -5.16 28.55
C ALA A 843 -16.94 -3.70 28.85
N GLY A 844 -16.48 -3.01 27.80
CA GLY A 844 -16.16 -1.58 27.84
C GLY A 844 -17.40 -0.69 27.75
N GLU A 845 -17.19 0.62 27.72
CA GLU A 845 -18.27 1.60 27.61
C GLU A 845 -18.90 1.61 26.21
N SER A 846 -18.11 1.30 25.19
CA SER A 846 -18.58 1.23 23.81
C SER A 846 -18.89 -0.21 23.40
N ALA A 847 -19.86 -0.37 22.51
CA ALA A 847 -20.20 -1.69 21.96
C ALA A 847 -18.97 -2.31 21.26
N GLY A 848 -18.68 -3.59 21.54
CA GLY A 848 -17.54 -4.30 20.99
C GLY A 848 -16.21 -4.10 21.74
N GLU A 849 -16.15 -3.23 22.74
CA GLU A 849 -14.97 -3.08 23.60
C GLU A 849 -14.97 -4.07 24.75
N VAL A 850 -13.81 -4.66 25.02
CA VAL A 850 -13.59 -5.59 26.15
C VAL A 850 -12.24 -5.30 26.79
N THR A 851 -12.22 -5.17 28.11
CA THR A 851 -10.99 -5.12 28.90
C THR A 851 -10.70 -6.49 29.49
N VAL A 852 -9.58 -7.07 29.14
CA VAL A 852 -9.08 -8.36 29.67
C VAL A 852 -7.99 -8.07 30.69
N ARG A 853 -8.19 -8.55 31.92
CA ARG A 853 -7.25 -8.38 33.01
C ARG A 853 -6.54 -9.69 33.33
N LEU A 854 -5.22 -9.67 33.28
CA LEU A 854 -4.33 -10.80 33.53
C LEU A 854 -3.54 -10.55 34.79
N SER A 855 -3.90 -11.19 35.89
CA SER A 855 -3.17 -11.07 37.17
C SER A 855 -2.32 -12.31 37.43
N ASN A 856 -1.03 -12.09 37.66
CA ASN A 856 -0.06 -13.13 37.99
C ASN A 856 0.20 -13.18 39.51
N PRO A 857 -0.46 -14.07 40.25
CA PRO A 857 -0.24 -14.16 41.70
C PRO A 857 1.04 -14.92 42.10
N SER A 858 1.74 -15.51 41.11
CA SER A 858 2.87 -16.38 41.33
C SER A 858 4.20 -15.62 41.45
N PRO A 859 5.25 -16.23 41.98
CA PRO A 859 6.60 -15.65 41.99
C PRO A 859 7.32 -15.81 40.64
N THR A 860 6.71 -16.45 39.62
CA THR A 860 7.33 -16.73 38.32
C THR A 860 6.77 -15.82 37.24
N VAL A 861 7.51 -15.66 36.15
CA VAL A 861 7.09 -14.84 35.02
C VAL A 861 5.99 -15.57 34.22
N ALA A 862 4.91 -14.89 33.94
CA ALA A 862 3.88 -15.31 32.99
C ALA A 862 4.26 -14.77 31.59
N PHE A 863 4.81 -15.64 30.74
CA PHE A 863 5.45 -15.24 29.51
C PHE A 863 4.54 -15.36 28.31
N PHE A 864 4.49 -14.29 27.49
CA PHE A 864 3.94 -14.22 26.14
C PHE A 864 2.47 -14.66 26.06
N TYR A 865 1.61 -14.03 26.87
CA TYR A 865 0.17 -14.31 26.93
C TYR A 865 -0.60 -13.56 25.85
N ARG A 866 -1.42 -14.32 25.10
CA ARG A 866 -2.32 -13.82 24.06
C ARG A 866 -3.76 -13.89 24.51
N ALA A 867 -4.53 -12.81 24.27
CA ALA A 867 -5.97 -12.77 24.41
C ALA A 867 -6.65 -12.81 23.04
N GLU A 868 -7.78 -13.49 22.93
CA GLU A 868 -8.63 -13.60 21.74
C GLU A 868 -10.08 -13.38 22.14
N LEU A 869 -10.78 -12.42 21.51
CA LEU A 869 -12.20 -12.19 21.73
C LEU A 869 -13.04 -13.14 20.88
N LEU A 870 -14.05 -13.76 21.49
CA LEU A 870 -14.85 -14.83 20.91
C LEU A 870 -16.34 -14.51 21.05
N THR A 871 -17.18 -15.04 20.14
CA THR A 871 -18.63 -14.99 20.26
C THR A 871 -19.16 -16.08 21.20
N SER A 872 -18.52 -17.25 21.24
CA SER A 872 -18.83 -18.37 22.11
C SER A 872 -17.54 -19.07 22.57
N PRO A 873 -17.58 -19.93 23.61
CA PRO A 873 -16.38 -20.58 24.15
C PRO A 873 -15.55 -21.35 23.11
N ASP A 874 -16.23 -21.93 22.13
CA ASP A 874 -15.63 -22.80 21.12
C ASP A 874 -15.48 -22.13 19.74
N SER A 875 -15.85 -20.84 19.62
CA SER A 875 -15.70 -20.11 18.35
C SER A 875 -14.24 -19.76 18.08
N ASP A 876 -13.97 -19.45 16.82
CA ASP A 876 -12.74 -18.76 16.44
C ASP A 876 -12.76 -17.31 16.90
N GLU A 877 -11.57 -16.69 16.93
CA GLU A 877 -11.39 -15.27 17.22
C GLU A 877 -12.21 -14.39 16.27
N ILE A 878 -12.88 -13.37 16.80
CA ILE A 878 -13.59 -12.35 16.02
C ILE A 878 -12.56 -11.54 15.25
N LEU A 879 -12.73 -11.47 13.93
CA LEU A 879 -11.85 -10.72 13.03
C LEU A 879 -12.68 -9.82 12.10
N PRO A 880 -12.18 -8.63 11.70
CA PRO A 880 -10.96 -7.99 12.18
C PRO A 880 -11.09 -7.53 13.65
N ILE A 881 -9.96 -7.40 14.35
CA ILE A 881 -9.88 -7.05 15.77
C ILE A 881 -8.71 -6.11 16.04
N GLU A 882 -8.91 -5.12 16.90
CA GLU A 882 -7.86 -4.23 17.38
C GLU A 882 -7.64 -4.48 18.89
N TYR A 883 -6.38 -4.73 19.28
CA TYR A 883 -5.98 -4.73 20.69
C TYR A 883 -4.94 -3.63 20.92
N ASP A 884 -5.00 -2.94 22.05
CA ASP A 884 -3.98 -1.95 22.43
C ASP A 884 -2.60 -2.60 22.60
N ASP A 885 -2.57 -3.82 23.12
CA ASP A 885 -1.40 -4.69 23.24
C ASP A 885 -1.84 -6.16 23.23
N ASN A 886 -0.92 -7.07 22.88
CA ASN A 886 -1.14 -8.52 23.00
C ASN A 886 0.22 -9.24 23.08
N TYR A 887 0.24 -10.55 23.31
CA TYR A 887 1.46 -11.31 23.57
C TYR A 887 2.26 -10.71 24.74
N VAL A 888 1.56 -10.35 25.79
CA VAL A 888 2.14 -9.64 26.94
C VAL A 888 2.86 -10.57 27.92
N THR A 889 3.87 -10.04 28.60
CA THR A 889 4.56 -10.73 29.68
C THR A 889 4.19 -10.09 31.00
N VAL A 890 3.65 -10.89 31.94
CA VAL A 890 3.23 -10.39 33.26
C VAL A 890 4.20 -10.88 34.31
N PHE A 891 4.91 -9.94 34.95
CA PHE A 891 5.90 -10.24 35.97
C PHE A 891 5.27 -10.69 37.31
N PRO A 892 6.06 -11.29 38.21
CA PRO A 892 5.57 -11.78 39.48
C PRO A 892 4.78 -10.74 40.28
N HIS A 893 3.58 -11.13 40.74
CA HIS A 893 2.68 -10.31 41.56
C HIS A 893 2.16 -9.04 40.88
N GLU A 894 2.24 -8.97 39.54
CA GLU A 894 1.75 -7.86 38.74
C GLU A 894 0.47 -8.23 37.98
N THR A 895 -0.15 -7.21 37.42
CA THR A 895 -1.34 -7.31 36.57
C THR A 895 -1.09 -6.55 35.26
N ALA A 896 -1.47 -7.14 34.13
CA ALA A 896 -1.57 -6.47 32.85
C ALA A 896 -3.05 -6.37 32.42
N GLU A 897 -3.36 -5.36 31.67
CA GLU A 897 -4.66 -5.18 31.02
C GLU A 897 -4.47 -5.12 29.51
N ILE A 898 -5.38 -5.76 28.77
CA ILE A 898 -5.45 -5.75 27.31
C ILE A 898 -6.83 -5.22 26.96
N GLN A 899 -6.88 -4.16 26.16
CA GLN A 899 -8.12 -3.62 25.62
C GLN A 899 -8.31 -4.11 24.20
N GLY A 900 -9.38 -4.89 23.97
CA GLY A 900 -9.77 -5.36 22.64
C GLY A 900 -11.00 -4.62 22.15
N ARG A 901 -11.04 -4.32 20.84
CA ARG A 901 -12.15 -3.64 20.21
C ARG A 901 -12.50 -4.29 18.88
N VAL A 902 -13.73 -4.74 18.77
CA VAL A 902 -14.34 -5.16 17.50
C VAL A 902 -14.83 -3.92 16.78
N PRO A 903 -14.52 -3.72 15.47
CA PRO A 903 -15.02 -2.58 14.71
C PRO A 903 -16.55 -2.49 14.69
N PRO A 904 -17.13 -1.29 14.49
CA PRO A 904 -18.57 -1.10 14.42
C PRO A 904 -19.24 -2.01 13.39
N GLY A 905 -20.35 -2.64 13.76
CA GLY A 905 -21.08 -3.61 12.93
C GLY A 905 -20.58 -5.05 13.04
N GLY A 906 -19.46 -5.28 13.72
CA GLY A 906 -18.97 -6.63 13.99
C GLY A 906 -19.74 -7.34 15.11
N PRO A 907 -19.46 -8.66 15.31
CA PRO A 907 -20.12 -9.46 16.34
C PRO A 907 -19.80 -8.97 17.76
N THR A 908 -20.73 -9.13 18.68
CA THR A 908 -20.51 -8.79 20.08
C THR A 908 -19.67 -9.88 20.78
N PRO A 909 -18.53 -9.55 21.40
CA PRO A 909 -17.75 -10.49 22.18
C PRO A 909 -18.52 -10.99 23.39
N GLY A 910 -18.62 -12.30 23.56
CA GLY A 910 -19.21 -12.92 24.75
C GLY A 910 -18.20 -13.65 25.62
N TRP A 911 -17.03 -13.96 25.07
CA TRP A 911 -16.00 -14.75 25.72
C TRP A 911 -14.61 -14.27 25.36
N VAL A 912 -13.64 -14.63 26.19
CA VAL A 912 -12.20 -14.38 25.94
C VAL A 912 -11.44 -15.68 26.15
N ARG A 913 -10.63 -16.06 25.19
CA ARG A 913 -9.62 -17.11 25.29
C ARG A 913 -8.27 -16.47 25.59
N VAL A 914 -7.57 -16.95 26.60
CA VAL A 914 -6.23 -16.50 26.94
C VAL A 914 -5.28 -17.69 26.94
N THR A 915 -4.17 -17.58 26.21
CA THR A 915 -3.16 -18.63 26.10
C THR A 915 -1.77 -18.05 26.34
N GLY A 916 -1.01 -18.61 27.26
CA GLY A 916 0.41 -18.31 27.44
C GLY A 916 1.30 -19.20 26.60
N TYR A 917 2.55 -18.81 26.37
CA TYR A 917 3.48 -19.58 25.54
C TYR A 917 3.56 -21.06 25.91
N GLY A 918 3.22 -21.93 24.97
CA GLY A 918 3.19 -23.39 25.14
C GLY A 918 2.25 -23.87 26.24
N GLY A 919 1.28 -23.07 26.68
CA GLY A 919 0.29 -23.38 27.70
C GLY A 919 -1.04 -23.79 27.12
N GLU A 920 -1.90 -24.38 27.97
CA GLU A 920 -3.29 -24.64 27.62
C GLU A 920 -4.12 -23.36 27.68
N PRO A 921 -5.10 -23.17 26.80
CA PRO A 921 -5.97 -22.01 26.80
C PRO A 921 -6.90 -22.01 28.02
N THR A 922 -7.16 -20.83 28.55
CA THR A 922 -8.21 -20.57 29.54
C THR A 922 -9.28 -19.68 28.89
N VAL A 923 -10.54 -20.12 28.98
CA VAL A 923 -11.68 -19.39 28.41
C VAL A 923 -12.54 -18.85 29.56
N VAL A 924 -12.85 -17.55 29.50
CA VAL A 924 -13.69 -16.85 30.50
C VAL A 924 -14.80 -16.06 29.81
N PRO A 925 -15.98 -15.91 30.44
CA PRO A 925 -17.02 -15.05 29.90
C PRO A 925 -16.62 -13.57 29.98
N VAL A 926 -17.25 -12.74 29.17
CA VAL A 926 -17.22 -11.28 29.29
C VAL A 926 -18.38 -10.86 30.21
N ASP A 927 -18.07 -10.22 31.34
CA ASP A 927 -19.03 -9.73 32.34
C ASP A 927 -19.55 -8.33 32.01
#